data_e65f77ebc2bd7e389878a9967b8fea11
#
_entry.id   e65f77ebc2bd7e389878a9967b8fea11
#
_cell.length_a   1.000
_cell.length_b   1.000
_cell.length_c   1.000
_cell.angle_alpha   90.00
_cell.angle_beta   90.00
_cell.angle_gamma   90.00
#
_symmetry.space_group_name_H-M   'P 1'
#
loop_
_entity.id
_entity.type
_entity.pdbx_description
1 polymer ?
#
loop_
_entity_poly.entity_id
_entity_poly.type
_entity_poly.pdbx_seq_one_letter_code
_entity_poly.pdbx_strand_id
1 'polypeptide(L)'
;MNIELFEQKINKMKLFKKILVANRGEIAVRVMRTAKKLGIATVAIYSEVDKESLHVSYADEAYCIGEVELSDTYLNINKIIDVAKKNGCDAIHPGYGFMAENSKFVTECNNAGIAFIGPNTESMRIMGNKIEARNFVKKLNVPLTEGVTGSIKNLISAAKKIKFPILIKAAAGGGGKGMRIVYKESELAEAIEATSREAKSYFGDETVYIEKFIEEPRHIEIQLLGDNFGNVIHLFERECSIQRRYQKIIEESPSPTITPEVRKKMGEAAVTIGKAIGYNNAGTIEFLVDKNLNFYFLEMNTRIQVEHPVTEMVTGIDIVEEQFYIAIGNPLRIKQEDVKQNGHAIECRIYAEDPSNNFLPSPGKMCFYKTPSLANIRIETGISKNTEIKSFFDPMLCKLIVWENNRELANQKMLNSLQEFIIHGINTNISYLIALLQNDAFINNTINTKFCDTYTSKIIEQINIEKEGIQFQIPLLAYCLYTLNNKNIQERKHYSDEHNVWNIIGYWREVMKIKILFNEKEYFIGVEVGKNLQFIFELNSQIYNTQLIENIEGKLMFSLNNSIYTTYISEDEKGNAFISYNGHIFNMLRKDVLKKDNSTFRLEDFVEDTNTITSPMPGKVIKINAKEGDEMKKGDVFLIIEAMKMENRIFATKDCKIDKINVKTGDMVESSTALITLN
;
A
#
# COMPACT_ATOMS: atom_id res chain seq x y z
N MET A 1 11.32 -33.92 11.77
CA MET A 1 12.47 -33.92 10.85
C MET A 1 13.71 -33.56 11.68
N ASN A 2 14.74 -34.44 11.71
CA ASN A 2 15.85 -34.37 12.65
C ASN A 2 16.71 -33.13 12.36
N ILE A 3 16.96 -32.27 13.35
CA ILE A 3 17.75 -31.02 13.23
C ILE A 3 19.15 -31.31 12.67
N GLU A 4 19.78 -32.43 13.05
CA GLU A 4 21.08 -32.85 12.53
C GLU A 4 21.09 -33.19 11.04
N LEU A 5 20.00 -33.73 10.48
CA LEU A 5 19.85 -33.96 9.04
C LEU A 5 19.64 -32.64 8.26
N PHE A 6 19.05 -31.67 8.90
CA PHE A 6 18.85 -30.33 8.36
C PHE A 6 20.20 -29.56 8.34
N GLU A 7 20.95 -29.60 9.43
CA GLU A 7 22.28 -28.99 9.51
C GLU A 7 23.31 -29.65 8.58
N GLN A 8 23.28 -30.98 8.41
CA GLN A 8 24.14 -31.68 7.45
C GLN A 8 23.79 -31.39 5.99
N LYS A 9 22.53 -31.11 5.66
CA LYS A 9 22.13 -30.64 4.32
C LYS A 9 22.58 -29.22 4.03
N ILE A 10 22.49 -28.31 5.01
CA ILE A 10 22.94 -26.91 4.87
C ILE A 10 24.46 -26.84 4.66
N ASN A 11 25.24 -27.65 5.37
CA ASN A 11 26.71 -27.69 5.25
C ASN A 11 27.25 -28.22 3.92
N LYS A 12 26.41 -28.79 3.06
CA LYS A 12 26.78 -29.23 1.68
C LYS A 12 26.30 -28.26 0.59
N MET A 13 25.50 -27.26 0.90
CA MET A 13 25.02 -26.31 -0.09
C MET A 13 25.99 -25.13 -0.22
N LYS A 14 26.42 -24.87 -1.44
CA LYS A 14 27.13 -23.63 -1.77
C LYS A 14 26.12 -22.49 -1.72
N LEU A 15 26.14 -21.65 -0.70
CA LEU A 15 25.30 -20.44 -0.57
C LEU A 15 26.14 -19.19 -0.85
N PHE A 16 25.50 -18.08 -1.17
CA PHE A 16 26.13 -16.77 -1.17
C PHE A 16 26.62 -16.44 0.22
N LYS A 17 27.75 -15.74 0.34
CA LYS A 17 28.26 -15.27 1.63
C LYS A 17 27.68 -13.92 2.01
N LYS A 18 27.55 -13.04 1.02
CA LYS A 18 27.03 -11.68 1.21
C LYS A 18 26.22 -11.23 -0.01
N ILE A 19 25.07 -10.62 0.23
CA ILE A 19 24.21 -10.07 -0.84
C ILE A 19 23.94 -8.59 -0.61
N LEU A 20 23.77 -7.84 -1.70
CA LEU A 20 23.19 -6.50 -1.67
C LEU A 20 21.71 -6.59 -2.01
N VAL A 21 20.85 -5.90 -1.24
CA VAL A 21 19.44 -5.76 -1.55
C VAL A 21 19.23 -4.39 -2.21
N ALA A 22 18.98 -4.40 -3.53
CA ALA A 22 18.83 -3.19 -4.35
C ALA A 22 17.38 -2.68 -4.29
N ASN A 23 16.87 -2.48 -3.08
CA ASN A 23 15.51 -2.02 -2.83
C ASN A 23 15.39 -1.38 -1.44
N ARG A 24 14.20 -0.91 -1.08
CA ARG A 24 13.86 -0.26 0.19
C ARG A 24 12.56 -0.81 0.79
N GLY A 25 12.22 -0.32 1.98
CA GLY A 25 10.93 -0.62 2.62
C GLY A 25 10.74 -2.10 2.98
N GLU A 26 9.50 -2.56 2.91
CA GLU A 26 9.14 -3.89 3.40
C GLU A 26 9.80 -5.03 2.61
N ILE A 27 9.96 -4.88 1.29
CA ILE A 27 10.57 -5.94 0.47
C ILE A 27 12.05 -6.11 0.76
N ALA A 28 12.78 -5.02 1.07
CA ALA A 28 14.16 -5.12 1.47
C ALA A 28 14.29 -5.89 2.80
N VAL A 29 13.45 -5.57 3.79
CA VAL A 29 13.39 -6.30 5.07
C VAL A 29 13.03 -7.77 4.83
N ARG A 30 12.03 -8.05 3.95
CA ARG A 30 11.59 -9.41 3.61
C ARG A 30 12.73 -10.27 3.04
N VAL A 31 13.47 -9.73 2.09
CA VAL A 31 14.61 -10.41 1.47
C VAL A 31 15.73 -10.65 2.50
N MET A 32 16.09 -9.63 3.27
CA MET A 32 17.13 -9.73 4.30
C MET A 32 16.77 -10.73 5.40
N ARG A 33 15.51 -10.86 5.77
CA ARG A 33 15.04 -11.84 6.76
C ARG A 33 15.34 -13.27 6.30
N THR A 34 15.05 -13.62 5.05
CA THR A 34 15.39 -14.92 4.50
C THR A 34 16.91 -15.11 4.37
N ALA A 35 17.64 -14.07 3.93
CA ALA A 35 19.10 -14.12 3.88
C ALA A 35 19.72 -14.42 5.25
N LYS A 36 19.30 -13.71 6.29
CA LYS A 36 19.76 -13.95 7.67
C LYS A 36 19.40 -15.34 8.20
N LYS A 37 18.20 -15.84 7.91
CA LYS A 37 17.80 -17.23 8.23
C LYS A 37 18.74 -18.26 7.60
N LEU A 38 19.30 -17.96 6.43
CA LEU A 38 20.25 -18.80 5.70
C LEU A 38 21.73 -18.53 6.06
N GLY A 39 22.01 -17.60 6.97
CA GLY A 39 23.37 -17.22 7.35
C GLY A 39 24.10 -16.38 6.28
N ILE A 40 23.37 -15.71 5.41
CA ILE A 40 23.89 -14.84 4.36
C ILE A 40 23.94 -13.40 4.88
N ALA A 41 25.11 -12.77 4.88
CA ALA A 41 25.28 -11.36 5.25
C ALA A 41 24.58 -10.43 4.27
N THR A 42 24.03 -9.32 4.78
CA THR A 42 23.16 -8.42 4.03
C THR A 42 23.71 -7.00 3.97
N VAL A 43 23.68 -6.41 2.78
CA VAL A 43 24.02 -5.03 2.52
C VAL A 43 22.77 -4.30 2.03
N ALA A 44 22.34 -3.26 2.75
CA ALA A 44 21.31 -2.33 2.31
C ALA A 44 21.91 -1.14 1.56
N ILE A 45 21.13 -0.60 0.62
CA ILE A 45 21.36 0.73 0.06
C ILE A 45 20.20 1.65 0.47
N TYR A 46 20.49 2.94 0.66
CA TYR A 46 19.46 3.91 1.03
C TYR A 46 19.77 5.31 0.47
N SER A 47 18.73 6.06 0.18
CA SER A 47 18.82 7.50 -0.07
C SER A 47 18.81 8.26 1.28
N GLU A 48 19.33 9.48 1.36
CA GLU A 48 19.44 10.22 2.61
C GLU A 48 18.08 10.35 3.33
N VAL A 49 16.97 10.44 2.58
CA VAL A 49 15.63 10.50 3.17
C VAL A 49 15.18 9.17 3.81
N ASP A 50 15.82 8.05 3.47
CA ASP A 50 15.54 6.71 4.02
C ASP A 50 16.49 6.30 5.16
N LYS A 51 17.40 7.17 5.58
CA LYS A 51 18.45 6.86 6.57
C LYS A 51 17.94 6.21 7.85
N GLU A 52 16.76 6.61 8.33
CA GLU A 52 16.12 6.06 9.53
C GLU A 52 15.12 4.93 9.23
N SER A 53 15.02 4.51 7.97
CA SER A 53 14.08 3.44 7.58
C SER A 53 14.48 2.09 8.15
N LEU A 54 13.48 1.25 8.44
CA LEU A 54 13.67 -0.07 9.06
C LEU A 54 14.68 -0.95 8.31
N HIS A 55 14.67 -0.95 6.98
CA HIS A 55 15.59 -1.79 6.18
C HIS A 55 17.06 -1.42 6.37
N VAL A 56 17.36 -0.15 6.70
CA VAL A 56 18.73 0.33 6.97
C VAL A 56 19.25 -0.25 8.27
N SER A 57 18.46 -0.18 9.33
CA SER A 57 18.82 -0.73 10.64
C SER A 57 18.72 -2.26 10.70
N TYR A 58 17.97 -2.89 9.78
CA TYR A 58 17.79 -4.33 9.71
C TYR A 58 18.98 -5.04 9.04
N ALA A 59 19.66 -4.39 8.08
CA ALA A 59 20.80 -4.94 7.37
C ALA A 59 22.03 -5.08 8.30
N ASP A 60 22.99 -5.93 7.90
CA ASP A 60 24.27 -6.03 8.60
C ASP A 60 25.18 -4.85 8.27
N GLU A 61 25.10 -4.34 7.04
CA GLU A 61 25.78 -3.15 6.56
C GLU A 61 24.81 -2.30 5.72
N ALA A 62 24.94 -0.97 5.74
CA ALA A 62 24.09 -0.08 4.95
C ALA A 62 24.88 1.11 4.38
N TYR A 63 24.61 1.47 3.13
CA TYR A 63 25.34 2.52 2.42
C TYR A 63 24.40 3.53 1.77
N CYS A 64 24.66 4.83 2.03
CA CYS A 64 23.96 5.91 1.38
C CYS A 64 24.42 6.01 -0.10
N ILE A 65 23.45 6.08 -1.02
CA ILE A 65 23.69 6.15 -2.47
C ILE A 65 23.34 7.52 -3.06
N GLY A 66 22.95 8.48 -2.27
CA GLY A 66 22.63 9.85 -2.69
C GLY A 66 21.44 10.44 -1.96
N GLU A 67 20.99 11.58 -2.45
CA GLU A 67 19.86 12.35 -1.90
C GLU A 67 18.52 11.62 -2.14
N VAL A 68 17.54 12.27 -2.75
CA VAL A 68 16.18 11.72 -2.94
C VAL A 68 15.87 11.30 -4.38
N GLU A 69 16.54 11.92 -5.36
CA GLU A 69 16.22 11.69 -6.77
C GLU A 69 16.47 10.23 -7.18
N LEU A 70 15.42 9.56 -7.71
CA LEU A 70 15.48 8.14 -8.04
C LEU A 70 16.52 7.81 -9.11
N SER A 71 16.69 8.66 -10.14
CA SER A 71 17.70 8.49 -11.19
C SER A 71 19.11 8.49 -10.67
N ASP A 72 19.35 9.17 -9.54
CA ASP A 72 20.67 9.29 -8.90
C ASP A 72 20.89 8.28 -7.76
N THR A 73 19.83 7.57 -7.36
CA THR A 73 19.81 6.63 -6.23
C THR A 73 19.41 5.23 -6.68
N TYR A 74 18.20 4.80 -6.38
CA TYR A 74 17.71 3.44 -6.59
C TYR A 74 17.59 3.03 -8.08
N LEU A 75 17.60 3.97 -9.01
CA LEU A 75 17.64 3.71 -10.45
C LEU A 75 19.03 3.90 -11.06
N ASN A 76 20.07 4.13 -10.26
CA ASN A 76 21.45 4.30 -10.74
C ASN A 76 22.21 2.98 -10.70
N ILE A 77 22.25 2.29 -11.84
CA ILE A 77 22.92 0.98 -12.01
C ILE A 77 24.37 1.03 -11.52
N ASN A 78 25.13 2.04 -11.94
CA ASN A 78 26.55 2.12 -11.65
C ASN A 78 26.82 2.25 -10.15
N LYS A 79 26.08 3.13 -9.46
CA LYS A 79 26.21 3.30 -8.00
C LYS A 79 25.89 2.00 -7.25
N ILE A 80 24.81 1.30 -7.63
CA ILE A 80 24.42 0.04 -6.99
C ILE A 80 25.50 -1.02 -7.15
N ILE A 81 26.02 -1.19 -8.36
CA ILE A 81 27.09 -2.16 -8.66
C ILE A 81 28.39 -1.78 -7.94
N ASP A 82 28.75 -0.51 -7.90
CA ASP A 82 29.94 -0.02 -7.19
C ASP A 82 29.87 -0.31 -5.68
N VAL A 83 28.70 -0.09 -5.05
CA VAL A 83 28.51 -0.46 -3.64
C VAL A 83 28.65 -1.97 -3.46
N ALA A 84 28.06 -2.79 -4.32
CA ALA A 84 28.16 -4.25 -4.24
C ALA A 84 29.62 -4.74 -4.38
N LYS A 85 30.37 -4.21 -5.34
CA LYS A 85 31.79 -4.55 -5.56
C LYS A 85 32.67 -4.15 -4.38
N LYS A 86 32.54 -2.89 -3.92
CA LYS A 86 33.38 -2.35 -2.83
C LYS A 86 33.20 -3.13 -1.54
N ASN A 87 32.02 -3.70 -1.33
CA ASN A 87 31.67 -4.42 -0.12
C ASN A 87 31.69 -5.96 -0.28
N GLY A 88 32.23 -6.46 -1.41
CA GLY A 88 32.43 -7.89 -1.62
C GLY A 88 31.12 -8.69 -1.65
N CYS A 89 30.05 -8.14 -2.23
CA CYS A 89 28.79 -8.86 -2.40
C CYS A 89 28.90 -9.88 -3.54
N ASP A 90 28.49 -11.11 -3.29
CA ASP A 90 28.46 -12.18 -4.29
C ASP A 90 27.25 -12.02 -5.25
N ALA A 91 26.17 -11.42 -4.76
CA ALA A 91 24.93 -11.28 -5.52
C ALA A 91 24.14 -10.02 -5.15
N ILE A 92 23.22 -9.66 -6.04
CA ILE A 92 22.25 -8.56 -5.85
C ILE A 92 20.84 -9.11 -5.97
N HIS A 93 19.97 -8.81 -4.96
CA HIS A 93 18.53 -9.07 -5.03
C HIS A 93 17.77 -7.77 -5.30
N PRO A 94 17.03 -7.65 -6.41
CA PRO A 94 16.37 -6.40 -6.78
C PRO A 94 15.04 -6.15 -6.05
N GLY A 95 14.46 -7.15 -5.36
CA GLY A 95 13.10 -7.11 -4.85
C GLY A 95 12.05 -7.00 -5.98
N TYR A 96 11.13 -6.06 -5.86
CA TYR A 96 10.18 -5.67 -6.90
C TYR A 96 10.17 -4.14 -7.10
N GLY A 97 9.67 -3.66 -8.24
CA GLY A 97 9.78 -2.26 -8.62
C GLY A 97 11.21 -1.86 -8.96
N PHE A 98 11.51 -0.56 -9.01
CA PHE A 98 12.82 -0.01 -9.36
C PHE A 98 13.50 -0.75 -10.52
N MET A 99 14.62 -1.43 -10.24
CA MET A 99 15.44 -2.13 -11.23
C MET A 99 15.09 -3.62 -11.41
N ALA A 100 14.04 -4.12 -10.75
CA ALA A 100 13.72 -5.54 -10.71
C ALA A 100 13.38 -6.14 -12.10
N GLU A 101 12.86 -5.32 -13.02
CA GLU A 101 12.52 -5.73 -14.40
C GLU A 101 13.39 -5.03 -15.46
N ASN A 102 14.60 -4.59 -15.07
CA ASN A 102 15.51 -3.91 -15.96
C ASN A 102 16.58 -4.86 -16.51
N SER A 103 16.42 -5.30 -17.76
CA SER A 103 17.35 -6.24 -18.42
C SER A 103 18.80 -5.70 -18.53
N LYS A 104 18.97 -4.36 -18.64
CA LYS A 104 20.30 -3.73 -18.63
C LYS A 104 20.98 -3.91 -17.28
N PHE A 105 20.23 -3.80 -16.18
CA PHE A 105 20.79 -4.02 -14.83
C PHE A 105 21.30 -5.45 -14.66
N VAL A 106 20.55 -6.45 -15.15
CA VAL A 106 21.00 -7.86 -15.15
C VAL A 106 22.31 -8.01 -15.92
N THR A 107 22.39 -7.42 -17.12
CA THR A 107 23.60 -7.45 -17.95
C THR A 107 24.79 -6.84 -17.22
N GLU A 108 24.62 -5.68 -16.58
CA GLU A 108 25.70 -4.99 -15.87
C GLU A 108 26.13 -5.75 -14.60
N CYS A 109 25.21 -6.41 -13.89
CA CYS A 109 25.55 -7.31 -12.79
C CYS A 109 26.45 -8.47 -13.29
N ASN A 110 26.06 -9.12 -14.37
CA ASN A 110 26.85 -10.23 -14.98
C ASN A 110 28.22 -9.75 -15.43
N ASN A 111 28.32 -8.60 -16.10
CA ASN A 111 29.60 -7.98 -16.52
C ASN A 111 30.48 -7.67 -15.30
N ALA A 112 29.89 -7.38 -14.17
CA ALA A 112 30.55 -7.09 -12.91
C ALA A 112 31.02 -8.36 -12.17
N GLY A 113 30.65 -9.58 -12.62
CA GLY A 113 30.87 -10.83 -11.92
C GLY A 113 30.01 -11.02 -10.67
N ILE A 114 28.89 -10.30 -10.57
CA ILE A 114 27.95 -10.35 -9.45
C ILE A 114 26.68 -11.07 -9.91
N ALA A 115 26.25 -12.11 -9.19
CA ALA A 115 25.05 -12.85 -9.53
C ALA A 115 23.79 -11.96 -9.34
N PHE A 116 22.93 -11.92 -10.35
CA PHE A 116 21.62 -11.29 -10.23
C PHE A 116 20.61 -12.34 -9.72
N ILE A 117 19.94 -12.05 -8.60
CA ILE A 117 18.92 -12.94 -8.03
C ILE A 117 17.56 -12.60 -8.65
N GLY A 118 17.31 -13.22 -9.78
CA GLY A 118 16.14 -12.99 -10.63
C GLY A 118 16.27 -13.75 -11.95
N PRO A 119 15.36 -13.51 -12.91
CA PRO A 119 15.36 -14.18 -14.20
C PRO A 119 16.48 -13.66 -15.11
N ASN A 120 16.73 -14.43 -16.18
CA ASN A 120 17.73 -14.08 -17.19
C ASN A 120 17.30 -12.85 -18.03
N THR A 121 18.30 -12.22 -18.65
CA THR A 121 18.14 -10.99 -19.44
C THR A 121 17.14 -11.14 -20.58
N GLU A 122 17.16 -12.27 -21.29
CA GLU A 122 16.33 -12.49 -22.48
C GLU A 122 14.85 -12.67 -22.13
N SER A 123 14.56 -13.45 -21.09
CA SER A 123 13.19 -13.59 -20.56
C SER A 123 12.62 -12.23 -20.12
N MET A 124 13.44 -11.43 -19.44
CA MET A 124 13.05 -10.10 -18.98
C MET A 124 12.83 -9.14 -20.15
N ARG A 125 13.66 -9.18 -21.18
CA ARG A 125 13.55 -8.33 -22.36
C ARG A 125 12.29 -8.64 -23.16
N ILE A 126 12.01 -9.92 -23.45
CA ILE A 126 10.84 -10.32 -24.25
C ILE A 126 9.55 -10.03 -23.50
N MET A 127 9.48 -10.40 -22.22
CA MET A 127 8.25 -10.25 -21.43
C MET A 127 8.01 -8.80 -20.98
N GLY A 128 9.05 -7.96 -20.90
CA GLY A 128 8.92 -6.54 -20.61
C GLY A 128 8.30 -5.72 -21.75
N ASN A 129 8.26 -6.22 -22.98
CA ASN A 129 7.58 -5.59 -24.10
C ASN A 129 6.23 -6.29 -24.37
N LYS A 130 5.13 -5.57 -24.17
CA LYS A 130 3.78 -6.15 -24.28
C LYS A 130 3.46 -6.74 -25.65
N ILE A 131 3.97 -6.14 -26.73
CA ILE A 131 3.75 -6.64 -28.10
C ILE A 131 4.59 -7.90 -28.34
N GLU A 132 5.86 -7.90 -27.94
CA GLU A 132 6.74 -9.07 -28.08
C GLU A 132 6.22 -10.25 -27.25
N ALA A 133 5.83 -10.00 -26.00
CA ALA A 133 5.24 -11.00 -25.11
C ALA A 133 3.97 -11.63 -25.72
N ARG A 134 3.03 -10.81 -26.23
CA ARG A 134 1.82 -11.32 -26.89
C ARG A 134 2.14 -12.15 -28.13
N ASN A 135 3.07 -11.68 -28.97
CA ASN A 135 3.50 -12.40 -30.19
C ASN A 135 4.20 -13.73 -29.84
N PHE A 136 4.97 -13.76 -28.77
CA PHE A 136 5.60 -14.96 -28.24
C PHE A 136 4.56 -15.96 -27.74
N VAL A 137 3.65 -15.53 -26.85
CA VAL A 137 2.60 -16.36 -26.24
C VAL A 137 1.61 -16.90 -27.29
N LYS A 138 1.30 -16.10 -28.32
CA LYS A 138 0.43 -16.53 -29.44
C LYS A 138 0.94 -17.79 -30.15
N LYS A 139 2.25 -17.95 -30.29
CA LYS A 139 2.87 -19.14 -30.92
C LYS A 139 2.73 -20.40 -30.08
N LEU A 140 2.42 -20.26 -28.79
CA LEU A 140 2.25 -21.36 -27.84
C LEU A 140 0.82 -21.84 -27.70
N ASN A 141 -0.12 -21.27 -28.46
CA ASN A 141 -1.56 -21.54 -28.36
C ASN A 141 -2.17 -21.27 -26.97
N VAL A 142 -1.55 -20.40 -26.17
CA VAL A 142 -2.12 -19.92 -24.91
C VAL A 142 -3.19 -18.87 -25.23
N PRO A 143 -4.36 -18.91 -24.58
CA PRO A 143 -5.43 -17.97 -24.86
C PRO A 143 -5.01 -16.50 -24.67
N LEU A 144 -5.33 -15.66 -25.65
CA LEU A 144 -5.09 -14.23 -25.68
C LEU A 144 -6.40 -13.51 -26.02
N THR A 145 -6.56 -12.29 -25.51
CA THR A 145 -7.60 -11.39 -26.04
C THR A 145 -7.36 -11.15 -27.52
N GLU A 146 -8.43 -11.13 -28.31
CA GLU A 146 -8.32 -10.77 -29.73
C GLU A 146 -7.72 -9.34 -29.83
N GLY A 147 -6.64 -9.19 -30.57
CA GLY A 147 -5.94 -7.92 -30.63
C GLY A 147 -5.06 -7.78 -31.86
N VAL A 148 -4.71 -6.53 -32.20
CA VAL A 148 -3.93 -6.18 -33.40
C VAL A 148 -2.91 -5.11 -33.04
N THR A 149 -1.72 -5.30 -33.62
CA THR A 149 -0.60 -4.33 -33.60
C THR A 149 -0.37 -3.78 -35.03
N GLY A 150 0.17 -2.58 -35.16
CA GLY A 150 0.51 -2.02 -36.45
C GLY A 150 0.33 -0.50 -36.54
N SER A 151 0.33 0.03 -37.77
CA SER A 151 0.11 1.46 -38.01
C SER A 151 -1.31 1.89 -37.60
N ILE A 152 -1.51 3.17 -37.31
CA ILE A 152 -2.83 3.73 -36.92
C ILE A 152 -3.93 3.34 -37.91
N LYS A 153 -3.64 3.40 -39.23
CA LYS A 153 -4.59 2.96 -40.27
C LYS A 153 -4.98 1.48 -40.14
N ASN A 154 -4.01 0.63 -39.85
CA ASN A 154 -4.25 -0.80 -39.63
C ASN A 154 -5.07 -1.04 -38.36
N LEU A 155 -4.78 -0.31 -37.28
CA LEU A 155 -5.53 -0.40 -36.02
C LEU A 155 -7.00 -0.02 -36.20
N ILE A 156 -7.30 1.07 -36.93
CA ILE A 156 -8.66 1.52 -37.21
C ILE A 156 -9.43 0.47 -38.04
N SER A 157 -8.80 -0.10 -39.06
CA SER A 157 -9.46 -1.13 -39.89
C SER A 157 -9.69 -2.45 -39.14
N ALA A 158 -8.78 -2.82 -38.25
CA ALA A 158 -8.86 -4.02 -37.46
C ALA A 158 -9.88 -3.91 -36.31
N ALA A 159 -10.08 -2.74 -35.74
CA ALA A 159 -11.05 -2.50 -34.66
C ALA A 159 -12.47 -2.89 -35.06
N LYS A 160 -12.83 -2.70 -36.34
CA LYS A 160 -14.13 -3.12 -36.89
C LYS A 160 -14.37 -4.63 -36.77
N LYS A 161 -13.30 -5.44 -36.87
CA LYS A 161 -13.37 -6.91 -36.77
C LYS A 161 -13.44 -7.38 -35.30
N ILE A 162 -12.71 -6.70 -34.39
CA ILE A 162 -12.63 -7.09 -32.95
C ILE A 162 -13.96 -6.84 -32.22
N LYS A 163 -14.84 -5.96 -32.73
CA LYS A 163 -16.08 -5.49 -32.09
C LYS A 163 -15.84 -4.70 -30.78
N PHE A 164 -16.59 -3.62 -30.61
CA PHE A 164 -16.52 -2.78 -29.41
C PHE A 164 -17.16 -3.47 -28.19
N PRO A 165 -16.78 -3.14 -26.96
CA PRO A 165 -15.72 -2.20 -26.61
C PRO A 165 -14.30 -2.76 -26.85
N ILE A 166 -13.37 -1.87 -27.16
CA ILE A 166 -11.95 -2.20 -27.33
C ILE A 166 -11.07 -1.40 -26.36
N LEU A 167 -9.90 -1.92 -26.10
CA LEU A 167 -8.90 -1.30 -25.25
C LEU A 167 -7.66 -0.93 -26.09
N ILE A 168 -7.26 0.33 -26.05
CA ILE A 168 -6.01 0.80 -26.60
C ILE A 168 -4.97 0.78 -25.50
N LYS A 169 -3.78 0.25 -25.78
CA LYS A 169 -2.67 0.17 -24.82
C LYS A 169 -1.36 0.64 -25.46
N ALA A 170 -0.51 1.29 -24.65
CA ALA A 170 0.88 1.51 -25.00
C ALA A 170 1.64 0.18 -25.03
N ALA A 171 2.60 0.04 -25.95
CA ALA A 171 3.48 -1.13 -26.06
C ALA A 171 4.45 -1.24 -24.88
N ALA A 172 4.95 -0.10 -24.42
CA ALA A 172 5.84 0.02 -23.26
C ALA A 172 5.04 0.50 -22.03
N GLY A 173 5.56 0.20 -20.83
CA GLY A 173 5.01 0.68 -19.56
C GLY A 173 4.01 -0.25 -18.88
N GLY A 174 3.60 0.14 -17.65
CA GLY A 174 2.73 -0.63 -16.75
C GLY A 174 1.88 0.30 -15.86
N GLY A 175 1.20 -0.30 -14.86
CA GLY A 175 0.45 0.47 -13.86
C GLY A 175 -0.77 1.21 -14.39
N GLY A 176 -1.35 0.78 -15.52
CA GLY A 176 -2.56 1.39 -16.07
C GLY A 176 -2.37 2.70 -16.85
N LYS A 177 -1.15 3.25 -16.94
CA LYS A 177 -0.85 4.44 -17.75
C LYS A 177 -0.81 4.09 -19.25
N GLY A 178 -1.25 5.04 -20.10
CA GLY A 178 -1.29 4.80 -21.55
C GLY A 178 -2.32 3.75 -21.97
N MET A 179 -3.47 3.71 -21.30
CA MET A 179 -4.59 2.82 -21.65
C MET A 179 -5.89 3.62 -21.79
N ARG A 180 -6.71 3.27 -22.81
CA ARG A 180 -8.00 3.92 -23.05
C ARG A 180 -9.02 2.94 -23.59
N ILE A 181 -10.20 2.89 -22.96
CA ILE A 181 -11.35 2.10 -23.41
C ILE A 181 -12.13 2.93 -24.42
N VAL A 182 -12.53 2.30 -25.54
CA VAL A 182 -13.33 2.92 -26.60
C VAL A 182 -14.59 2.08 -26.80
N TYR A 183 -15.73 2.72 -26.67
CA TYR A 183 -17.03 2.08 -26.79
C TYR A 183 -17.64 2.21 -28.18
N LYS A 184 -17.26 3.25 -28.96
CA LYS A 184 -17.83 3.57 -30.27
C LYS A 184 -16.75 3.82 -31.29
N GLU A 185 -17.02 3.43 -32.55
CA GLU A 185 -16.09 3.62 -33.66
C GLU A 185 -15.72 5.11 -33.88
N SER A 186 -16.68 6.01 -33.65
CA SER A 186 -16.47 7.47 -33.86
C SER A 186 -15.37 8.05 -32.95
N GLU A 187 -15.09 7.43 -31.81
CA GLU A 187 -14.11 7.89 -30.81
C GLU A 187 -12.71 7.33 -31.07
N LEU A 188 -12.61 6.31 -31.95
CA LEU A 188 -11.41 5.47 -32.05
C LEU A 188 -10.17 6.21 -32.50
N ALA A 189 -10.27 7.01 -33.57
CA ALA A 189 -9.12 7.69 -34.16
C ALA A 189 -8.48 8.68 -33.17
N GLU A 190 -9.31 9.50 -32.53
CA GLU A 190 -8.87 10.46 -31.52
C GLU A 190 -8.26 9.76 -30.30
N ALA A 191 -8.89 8.66 -29.86
CA ALA A 191 -8.40 7.87 -28.73
C ALA A 191 -7.04 7.21 -29.00
N ILE A 192 -6.79 6.70 -30.21
CA ILE A 192 -5.48 6.15 -30.61
C ILE A 192 -4.41 7.24 -30.58
N GLU A 193 -4.68 8.41 -31.20
CA GLU A 193 -3.72 9.51 -31.24
C GLU A 193 -3.41 10.04 -29.84
N ALA A 194 -4.43 10.20 -28.99
CA ALA A 194 -4.25 10.66 -27.61
C ALA A 194 -3.41 9.68 -26.81
N THR A 195 -3.71 8.36 -26.90
CA THR A 195 -2.94 7.32 -26.20
C THR A 195 -1.50 7.23 -26.71
N SER A 196 -1.27 7.40 -28.01
CA SER A 196 0.07 7.41 -28.61
C SER A 196 0.91 8.61 -28.11
N ARG A 197 0.31 9.82 -28.03
CA ARG A 197 0.98 11.00 -27.45
C ARG A 197 1.31 10.80 -25.94
N GLU A 198 0.37 10.24 -25.19
CA GLU A 198 0.59 9.89 -23.77
C GLU A 198 1.72 8.87 -23.61
N ALA A 199 1.73 7.81 -24.45
CA ALA A 199 2.75 6.77 -24.41
C ALA A 199 4.16 7.35 -24.71
N LYS A 200 4.27 8.24 -25.69
CA LYS A 200 5.52 8.96 -26.01
C LYS A 200 6.01 9.82 -24.85
N SER A 201 5.08 10.52 -24.19
CA SER A 201 5.41 11.40 -23.06
C SER A 201 5.89 10.61 -21.82
N TYR A 202 5.21 9.49 -21.48
CA TYR A 202 5.51 8.73 -20.28
C TYR A 202 6.65 7.71 -20.45
N PHE A 203 6.74 7.10 -21.65
CA PHE A 203 7.61 5.93 -21.85
C PHE A 203 8.66 6.15 -22.96
N GLY A 204 8.60 7.29 -23.66
CA GLY A 204 9.51 7.58 -24.79
C GLY A 204 9.17 6.82 -26.09
N ASP A 205 8.15 5.95 -26.07
CA ASP A 205 7.70 5.15 -27.23
C ASP A 205 6.23 5.45 -27.52
N GLU A 206 5.91 5.86 -28.74
CA GLU A 206 4.55 6.20 -29.20
C GLU A 206 3.75 4.99 -29.69
N THR A 207 4.36 3.79 -29.65
CA THR A 207 3.74 2.57 -30.16
C THR A 207 2.56 2.16 -29.29
N VAL A 208 1.38 1.99 -29.96
CA VAL A 208 0.16 1.51 -29.31
C VAL A 208 -0.40 0.29 -30.06
N TYR A 209 -1.19 -0.51 -29.38
CA TYR A 209 -1.95 -1.60 -29.96
C TYR A 209 -3.37 -1.62 -29.42
N ILE A 210 -4.25 -2.34 -30.11
CA ILE A 210 -5.64 -2.51 -29.66
C ILE A 210 -5.94 -3.97 -29.34
N GLU A 211 -6.84 -4.17 -28.38
CA GLU A 211 -7.36 -5.50 -28.06
C GLU A 211 -8.83 -5.45 -27.63
N LYS A 212 -9.50 -6.60 -27.67
CA LYS A 212 -10.84 -6.74 -27.13
C LYS A 212 -10.84 -6.41 -25.65
N PHE A 213 -11.70 -5.48 -25.25
CA PHE A 213 -11.91 -5.18 -23.83
C PHE A 213 -12.80 -6.28 -23.21
N ILE A 214 -12.32 -6.89 -22.14
CA ILE A 214 -13.10 -7.82 -21.33
C ILE A 214 -13.83 -7.00 -20.28
N GLU A 215 -15.16 -7.05 -20.30
CA GLU A 215 -15.99 -6.36 -19.33
C GLU A 215 -16.00 -7.15 -18.02
N GLU A 216 -15.81 -6.45 -16.90
CA GLU A 216 -15.86 -7.02 -15.55
C GLU A 216 -15.00 -8.29 -15.36
N PRO A 217 -13.74 -8.30 -15.81
CA PRO A 217 -12.90 -9.47 -15.65
C PRO A 217 -12.48 -9.67 -14.19
N ARG A 218 -12.09 -10.90 -13.88
CA ARG A 218 -11.26 -11.22 -12.73
C ARG A 218 -9.80 -11.11 -13.11
N HIS A 219 -8.97 -10.72 -12.15
CA HIS A 219 -7.53 -10.73 -12.28
C HIS A 219 -6.97 -11.90 -11.47
N ILE A 220 -6.54 -12.94 -12.16
CA ILE A 220 -6.00 -14.15 -11.55
C ILE A 220 -4.60 -14.38 -12.12
N GLU A 221 -3.66 -14.72 -11.26
CA GLU A 221 -2.27 -14.86 -11.64
C GLU A 221 -1.67 -16.18 -11.13
N ILE A 222 -0.70 -16.72 -11.87
CA ILE A 222 -0.01 -17.97 -11.55
C ILE A 222 1.44 -17.69 -11.17
N GLN A 223 1.84 -18.11 -9.96
CA GLN A 223 3.23 -18.05 -9.52
C GLN A 223 4.06 -19.14 -10.20
N LEU A 224 5.18 -18.75 -10.83
CA LEU A 224 6.15 -19.66 -11.41
C LEU A 224 7.46 -19.71 -10.60
N LEU A 225 8.10 -20.85 -10.62
CA LEU A 225 9.51 -21.04 -10.31
C LEU A 225 10.17 -21.83 -11.45
N GLY A 226 11.32 -21.35 -11.95
CA GLY A 226 12.10 -22.01 -12.96
C GLY A 226 13.58 -22.12 -12.54
N ASP A 227 14.30 -23.13 -13.01
CA ASP A 227 15.73 -23.27 -12.80
C ASP A 227 16.53 -23.08 -14.10
N ASN A 228 17.86 -23.13 -13.99
CA ASN A 228 18.77 -23.01 -15.15
C ASN A 228 18.87 -24.31 -15.99
N PHE A 229 18.12 -25.36 -15.61
CA PHE A 229 18.15 -26.69 -16.27
C PHE A 229 16.87 -26.93 -17.10
N GLY A 230 16.00 -25.94 -17.20
CA GLY A 230 14.75 -26.03 -17.97
C GLY A 230 13.58 -26.61 -17.21
N ASN A 231 13.72 -26.87 -15.90
CA ASN A 231 12.58 -27.23 -15.07
C ASN A 231 11.80 -25.97 -14.71
N VAL A 232 10.49 -26.02 -14.90
CA VAL A 232 9.56 -24.94 -14.52
C VAL A 232 8.35 -25.58 -13.87
N ILE A 233 8.00 -25.08 -12.70
CA ILE A 233 6.79 -25.46 -11.93
C ILE A 233 5.93 -24.25 -11.62
N HIS A 234 4.67 -24.46 -11.32
CA HIS A 234 3.79 -23.44 -10.78
C HIS A 234 3.45 -23.69 -9.31
N LEU A 235 3.25 -22.63 -8.55
CA LEU A 235 2.87 -22.65 -7.14
C LEU A 235 1.40 -22.20 -6.95
N PHE A 236 0.54 -22.61 -7.87
CA PHE A 236 -0.88 -22.25 -7.94
C PHE A 236 -1.11 -20.74 -8.18
N GLU A 237 -2.37 -20.35 -8.00
CA GLU A 237 -2.87 -19.03 -8.33
C GLU A 237 -3.09 -18.14 -7.11
N ARG A 238 -3.20 -16.85 -7.44
CA ARG A 238 -3.72 -15.79 -6.56
C ARG A 238 -4.87 -15.06 -7.26
N GLU A 239 -5.89 -14.68 -6.51
CA GLU A 239 -6.96 -13.77 -6.93
C GLU A 239 -6.58 -12.35 -6.54
N CYS A 240 -6.50 -11.43 -7.50
CA CYS A 240 -6.08 -10.05 -7.31
C CYS A 240 -7.09 -9.05 -7.90
N SER A 241 -8.37 -9.41 -7.90
CA SER A 241 -9.43 -8.60 -8.53
C SER A 241 -9.80 -7.34 -7.77
N ILE A 242 -9.50 -7.27 -6.45
CA ILE A 242 -9.75 -6.06 -5.66
C ILE A 242 -8.64 -5.05 -5.92
N GLN A 243 -8.93 -4.11 -6.82
CA GLN A 243 -7.97 -3.12 -7.29
C GLN A 243 -8.57 -1.72 -7.26
N ARG A 244 -7.74 -0.72 -7.00
CA ARG A 244 -8.08 0.69 -7.13
C ARG A 244 -7.11 1.35 -8.12
N ARG A 245 -7.62 1.92 -9.20
CA ARG A 245 -6.77 2.51 -10.25
C ARG A 245 -5.66 1.56 -10.74
N TYR A 246 -6.00 0.28 -10.92
CA TYR A 246 -5.09 -0.83 -11.29
C TYR A 246 -4.05 -1.21 -10.22
N GLN A 247 -4.11 -0.66 -9.02
CA GLN A 247 -3.31 -1.11 -7.88
C GLN A 247 -4.11 -2.13 -7.07
N LYS A 248 -3.53 -3.29 -6.86
CA LYS A 248 -4.06 -4.36 -6.02
C LYS A 248 -4.10 -3.89 -4.56
N ILE A 249 -5.17 -4.22 -3.83
CA ILE A 249 -5.37 -3.78 -2.42
C ILE A 249 -5.61 -4.99 -1.51
N ILE A 250 -6.34 -5.99 -2.00
CA ILE A 250 -6.61 -7.24 -1.32
C ILE A 250 -6.31 -8.37 -2.31
N GLU A 251 -5.52 -9.33 -1.86
CA GLU A 251 -5.16 -10.53 -2.60
C GLU A 251 -5.47 -11.78 -1.78
N GLU A 252 -5.88 -12.85 -2.43
CA GLU A 252 -6.17 -14.12 -1.76
C GLU A 252 -5.67 -15.34 -2.56
N SER A 253 -5.36 -16.41 -1.86
CA SER A 253 -5.00 -17.71 -2.43
C SER A 253 -5.58 -18.82 -1.55
N PRO A 254 -6.23 -19.84 -2.16
CA PRO A 254 -6.59 -19.99 -3.57
C PRO A 254 -7.66 -19.00 -4.02
N SER A 255 -7.80 -18.81 -5.35
CA SER A 255 -8.92 -18.06 -5.90
C SER A 255 -10.24 -18.80 -5.62
N PRO A 256 -11.23 -18.11 -5.02
CA PRO A 256 -12.56 -18.71 -4.82
C PRO A 256 -13.38 -18.80 -6.11
N THR A 257 -12.86 -18.28 -7.22
CA THR A 257 -13.58 -18.12 -8.48
C THR A 257 -13.40 -19.30 -9.41
N ILE A 258 -12.16 -19.77 -9.56
CA ILE A 258 -11.84 -20.78 -10.58
C ILE A 258 -12.06 -22.20 -10.09
N THR A 259 -12.51 -23.08 -11.01
CA THR A 259 -12.67 -24.51 -10.74
C THR A 259 -11.30 -25.22 -10.77
N PRO A 260 -11.20 -26.43 -10.21
CA PRO A 260 -9.96 -27.23 -10.29
C PRO A 260 -9.49 -27.46 -11.73
N GLU A 261 -10.40 -27.61 -12.70
CA GLU A 261 -10.09 -27.80 -14.12
C GLU A 261 -9.50 -26.54 -14.74
N VAL A 262 -10.07 -25.36 -14.42
CA VAL A 262 -9.54 -24.05 -14.89
C VAL A 262 -8.19 -23.79 -14.26
N ARG A 263 -8.03 -24.04 -12.95
CA ARG A 263 -6.75 -23.91 -12.22
C ARG A 263 -5.66 -24.75 -12.91
N LYS A 264 -5.96 -26.00 -13.23
CA LYS A 264 -5.03 -26.90 -13.91
C LYS A 264 -4.63 -26.33 -15.27
N LYS A 265 -5.59 -25.92 -16.11
CA LYS A 265 -5.33 -25.35 -17.44
C LYS A 265 -4.48 -24.06 -17.36
N MET A 266 -4.77 -23.18 -16.42
CA MET A 266 -3.99 -21.94 -16.21
C MET A 266 -2.57 -22.25 -15.76
N GLY A 267 -2.39 -23.21 -14.84
CA GLY A 267 -1.08 -23.67 -14.40
C GLY A 267 -0.26 -24.28 -15.55
N GLU A 268 -0.86 -25.13 -16.36
CA GLU A 268 -0.22 -25.74 -17.55
C GLU A 268 0.15 -24.68 -18.59
N ALA A 269 -0.72 -23.68 -18.83
CA ALA A 269 -0.44 -22.57 -19.73
C ALA A 269 0.75 -21.73 -19.22
N ALA A 270 0.79 -21.44 -17.94
CA ALA A 270 1.88 -20.71 -17.31
C ALA A 270 3.23 -21.45 -17.40
N VAL A 271 3.23 -22.75 -17.11
CA VAL A 271 4.45 -23.59 -17.24
C VAL A 271 4.89 -23.69 -18.71
N THR A 272 3.95 -23.78 -19.65
CA THR A 272 4.26 -23.78 -21.09
C THR A 272 4.99 -22.50 -21.52
N ILE A 273 4.50 -21.33 -21.08
CA ILE A 273 5.16 -20.06 -21.35
C ILE A 273 6.56 -20.04 -20.72
N GLY A 274 6.67 -20.40 -19.43
CA GLY A 274 7.93 -20.40 -18.70
C GLY A 274 9.00 -21.31 -19.34
N LYS A 275 8.62 -22.53 -19.74
CA LYS A 275 9.53 -23.45 -20.42
C LYS A 275 9.95 -22.94 -21.79
N ALA A 276 9.01 -22.42 -22.58
CA ALA A 276 9.29 -21.96 -23.93
C ALA A 276 10.25 -20.76 -23.97
N ILE A 277 10.21 -19.88 -22.95
CA ILE A 277 11.12 -18.72 -22.85
C ILE A 277 12.42 -19.02 -22.10
N GLY A 278 12.60 -20.26 -21.61
CA GLY A 278 13.74 -20.61 -20.78
C GLY A 278 13.78 -19.83 -19.46
N TYR A 279 12.63 -19.67 -18.83
CA TYR A 279 12.48 -18.87 -17.61
C TYR A 279 13.20 -19.52 -16.43
N ASN A 280 13.96 -18.73 -15.70
CA ASN A 280 14.58 -19.13 -14.44
C ASN A 280 14.22 -18.14 -13.31
N ASN A 281 14.33 -18.59 -12.07
CA ASN A 281 13.96 -17.86 -10.86
C ASN A 281 12.43 -17.67 -10.69
N ALA A 282 12.00 -16.77 -9.80
CA ALA A 282 10.59 -16.51 -9.54
C ALA A 282 9.98 -15.54 -10.55
N GLY A 283 8.78 -15.82 -11.01
CA GLY A 283 7.99 -14.95 -11.87
C GLY A 283 6.51 -15.24 -11.76
N THR A 284 5.69 -14.40 -12.35
CA THR A 284 4.24 -14.51 -12.27
C THR A 284 3.61 -14.24 -13.63
N ILE A 285 2.68 -15.10 -14.04
CA ILE A 285 1.87 -14.87 -15.23
C ILE A 285 0.48 -14.42 -14.83
N GLU A 286 0.11 -13.25 -15.28
CA GLU A 286 -1.18 -12.63 -15.01
C GLU A 286 -2.18 -12.95 -16.12
N PHE A 287 -3.41 -13.26 -15.73
CA PHE A 287 -4.53 -13.56 -16.62
C PHE A 287 -5.75 -12.72 -16.27
N LEU A 288 -6.51 -12.35 -17.31
CA LEU A 288 -7.89 -11.91 -17.16
C LEU A 288 -8.81 -13.13 -17.31
N VAL A 289 -9.76 -13.28 -16.40
CA VAL A 289 -10.75 -14.36 -16.44
C VAL A 289 -12.14 -13.75 -16.60
N ASP A 290 -12.87 -14.15 -17.64
CA ASP A 290 -14.22 -13.65 -17.91
C ASP A 290 -15.28 -14.40 -17.07
N LYS A 291 -16.55 -13.96 -17.15
CA LYS A 291 -17.70 -14.57 -16.45
C LYS A 291 -17.97 -16.04 -16.81
N ASN A 292 -17.45 -16.51 -17.94
CA ASN A 292 -17.60 -17.89 -18.40
C ASN A 292 -16.37 -18.74 -18.03
N LEU A 293 -15.47 -18.20 -17.18
CA LEU A 293 -14.21 -18.81 -16.77
C LEU A 293 -13.21 -19.06 -17.92
N ASN A 294 -13.36 -18.34 -19.05
CA ASN A 294 -12.29 -18.28 -20.04
C ASN A 294 -11.18 -17.37 -19.53
N PHE A 295 -9.94 -17.81 -19.66
CA PHE A 295 -8.78 -17.02 -19.24
C PHE A 295 -7.97 -16.56 -20.44
N TYR A 296 -7.36 -15.36 -20.30
CA TYR A 296 -6.59 -14.72 -21.35
C TYR A 296 -5.31 -14.17 -20.73
N PHE A 297 -4.17 -14.49 -21.34
CA PHE A 297 -2.87 -13.94 -20.92
C PHE A 297 -2.90 -12.41 -20.95
N LEU A 298 -2.49 -11.79 -19.85
CA LEU A 298 -2.38 -10.34 -19.71
C LEU A 298 -0.95 -9.88 -19.86
N GLU A 299 -0.08 -10.33 -18.95
CA GLU A 299 1.35 -10.01 -18.92
C GLU A 299 2.12 -11.03 -18.06
N MET A 300 3.44 -10.95 -18.10
CA MET A 300 4.32 -11.68 -17.20
C MET A 300 5.17 -10.71 -16.41
N ASN A 301 5.12 -10.80 -15.10
CA ASN A 301 6.02 -10.08 -14.22
C ASN A 301 7.26 -10.93 -13.95
N THR A 302 8.41 -10.44 -14.43
CA THR A 302 9.69 -11.16 -14.37
C THR A 302 10.45 -10.88 -13.08
N ARG A 303 9.78 -11.01 -11.97
CA ARG A 303 10.23 -10.72 -10.60
C ARG A 303 9.34 -11.39 -9.56
N ILE A 304 9.73 -11.30 -8.30
CA ILE A 304 8.82 -11.58 -7.20
C ILE A 304 7.70 -10.53 -7.15
N GLN A 305 6.47 -10.94 -6.82
CA GLN A 305 5.31 -10.05 -6.68
C GLN A 305 5.16 -9.54 -5.24
N VAL A 306 4.45 -8.42 -5.05
CA VAL A 306 4.12 -7.88 -3.73
C VAL A 306 3.36 -8.93 -2.93
N GLU A 307 2.40 -9.58 -3.54
CA GLU A 307 1.44 -10.55 -3.02
C GLU A 307 1.97 -12.00 -2.93
N HIS A 308 3.29 -12.23 -3.12
CA HIS A 308 3.88 -13.57 -2.96
C HIS A 308 3.58 -14.24 -1.60
N PRO A 309 3.39 -13.48 -0.50
CA PRO A 309 3.15 -14.08 0.81
C PRO A 309 1.91 -14.97 0.88
N VAL A 310 0.81 -14.67 0.15
CA VAL A 310 -0.37 -15.55 0.19
C VAL A 310 -0.09 -16.92 -0.42
N THR A 311 0.75 -16.98 -1.47
CA THR A 311 1.23 -18.26 -2.02
C THR A 311 2.10 -19.01 -1.01
N GLU A 312 3.03 -18.34 -0.34
CA GLU A 312 3.88 -18.93 0.67
C GLU A 312 3.07 -19.50 1.85
N MET A 313 2.03 -18.79 2.29
CA MET A 313 1.17 -19.23 3.39
C MET A 313 0.38 -20.50 3.06
N VAL A 314 -0.10 -20.65 1.83
CA VAL A 314 -0.89 -21.83 1.43
C VAL A 314 -0.05 -23.01 0.95
N THR A 315 1.19 -22.77 0.48
CA THR A 315 2.07 -23.83 -0.03
C THR A 315 3.14 -24.26 0.97
N GLY A 316 3.49 -23.39 1.92
CA GLY A 316 4.62 -23.59 2.85
C GLY A 316 5.99 -23.40 2.19
N ILE A 317 6.07 -22.88 0.96
CA ILE A 317 7.31 -22.68 0.20
C ILE A 317 7.75 -21.22 0.34
N ASP A 318 8.95 -20.96 0.86
CA ASP A 318 9.57 -19.63 0.90
C ASP A 318 10.15 -19.30 -0.49
N ILE A 319 9.45 -18.44 -1.24
CA ILE A 319 9.82 -18.09 -2.62
C ILE A 319 11.17 -17.38 -2.66
N VAL A 320 11.48 -16.52 -1.69
CA VAL A 320 12.77 -15.81 -1.62
C VAL A 320 13.92 -16.80 -1.34
N GLU A 321 13.69 -17.82 -0.51
CA GLU A 321 14.67 -18.89 -0.29
C GLU A 321 14.94 -19.67 -1.58
N GLU A 322 13.89 -20.00 -2.36
CA GLU A 322 14.04 -20.65 -3.67
C GLU A 322 14.78 -19.74 -4.66
N GLN A 323 14.52 -18.41 -4.65
CA GLN A 323 15.24 -17.47 -5.50
C GLN A 323 16.76 -17.51 -5.25
N PHE A 324 17.19 -17.53 -3.99
CA PHE A 324 18.61 -17.66 -3.64
C PHE A 324 19.19 -18.99 -4.12
N TYR A 325 18.46 -20.08 -3.88
CA TYR A 325 18.91 -21.42 -4.22
C TYR A 325 19.10 -21.60 -5.74
N ILE A 326 18.17 -21.08 -6.54
CA ILE A 326 18.22 -21.13 -8.00
C ILE A 326 19.33 -20.23 -8.54
N ALA A 327 19.49 -19.03 -7.98
CA ALA A 327 20.48 -18.05 -8.46
C ALA A 327 21.93 -18.53 -8.31
N ILE A 328 22.21 -19.42 -7.36
CA ILE A 328 23.52 -20.06 -7.19
C ILE A 328 23.81 -21.11 -8.29
N GLY A 329 22.80 -21.47 -9.07
CA GLY A 329 22.92 -22.47 -10.15
C GLY A 329 22.48 -23.87 -9.75
N ASN A 330 21.67 -24.02 -8.69
CA ASN A 330 21.10 -25.31 -8.31
C ASN A 330 19.80 -25.59 -9.08
N PRO A 331 19.43 -26.88 -9.29
CA PRO A 331 18.13 -27.24 -9.83
C PRO A 331 17.04 -27.04 -8.79
N LEU A 332 15.77 -26.94 -9.25
CA LEU A 332 14.61 -26.90 -8.37
C LEU A 332 14.62 -28.06 -7.36
N ARG A 333 14.38 -27.75 -6.08
CA ARG A 333 14.30 -28.74 -4.99
C ARG A 333 12.94 -29.42 -4.94
N ILE A 334 11.93 -28.84 -5.59
CA ILE A 334 10.52 -29.18 -5.49
C ILE A 334 10.05 -29.60 -6.87
N LYS A 335 9.33 -30.72 -6.95
CA LYS A 335 8.65 -31.14 -8.16
C LYS A 335 7.20 -30.68 -8.16
N GLN A 336 6.58 -30.58 -9.35
CA GLN A 336 5.19 -30.13 -9.45
C GLN A 336 4.21 -30.99 -8.63
N GLU A 337 4.41 -32.30 -8.58
CA GLU A 337 3.57 -33.23 -7.84
C GLU A 337 3.66 -33.05 -6.30
N ASP A 338 4.74 -32.44 -5.80
CA ASP A 338 4.97 -32.20 -4.38
C ASP A 338 4.33 -30.91 -3.90
N VAL A 339 3.99 -30.00 -4.82
CA VAL A 339 3.37 -28.70 -4.47
C VAL A 339 1.92 -28.92 -4.08
N LYS A 340 1.59 -28.56 -2.86
CA LYS A 340 0.24 -28.66 -2.32
C LYS A 340 -0.25 -27.30 -1.84
N GLN A 341 -1.55 -27.10 -1.98
CA GLN A 341 -2.23 -25.89 -1.53
C GLN A 341 -3.16 -26.24 -0.36
N ASN A 342 -2.89 -25.68 0.81
CA ASN A 342 -3.62 -25.97 2.05
C ASN A 342 -4.21 -24.70 2.65
N GLY A 343 -5.49 -24.76 3.03
CA GLY A 343 -6.19 -23.65 3.64
C GLY A 343 -6.41 -22.47 2.68
N HIS A 344 -6.52 -21.29 3.25
CA HIS A 344 -6.80 -20.04 2.54
C HIS A 344 -6.03 -18.88 3.18
N ALA A 345 -5.35 -18.10 2.39
CA ALA A 345 -4.64 -16.91 2.82
C ALA A 345 -5.22 -15.65 2.18
N ILE A 346 -5.31 -14.58 2.95
CA ILE A 346 -5.69 -13.24 2.49
C ILE A 346 -4.59 -12.28 2.86
N GLU A 347 -4.21 -11.40 1.94
CA GLU A 347 -3.29 -10.28 2.14
C GLU A 347 -4.07 -8.97 1.97
N CYS A 348 -3.83 -8.02 2.88
CA CYS A 348 -4.28 -6.64 2.75
C CYS A 348 -3.08 -5.70 2.75
N ARG A 349 -3.02 -4.80 1.77
CA ARG A 349 -2.00 -3.76 1.70
C ARG A 349 -2.44 -2.54 2.49
N ILE A 350 -1.67 -2.19 3.51
CA ILE A 350 -1.93 -1.01 4.35
C ILE A 350 -1.14 0.16 3.79
N TYR A 351 -1.85 1.22 3.40
CA TYR A 351 -1.31 2.44 2.79
C TYR A 351 -1.51 3.66 3.69
N ALA A 352 -0.55 4.60 3.65
CA ALA A 352 -0.69 5.94 4.21
C ALA A 352 -1.51 6.82 3.26
N GLU A 353 -2.82 6.65 3.26
CA GLU A 353 -3.78 7.32 2.36
C GLU A 353 -5.05 7.70 3.13
N ASP A 354 -5.72 8.74 2.67
CA ASP A 354 -7.03 9.15 3.18
C ASP A 354 -8.16 8.72 2.22
N PRO A 355 -8.88 7.62 2.50
CA PRO A 355 -9.99 7.15 1.68
C PRO A 355 -11.11 8.18 1.54
N SER A 356 -11.39 8.96 2.59
CA SER A 356 -12.45 9.97 2.59
C SER A 356 -12.11 11.17 1.71
N ASN A 357 -10.82 11.40 1.46
CA ASN A 357 -10.33 12.46 0.61
C ASN A 357 -9.69 11.89 -0.68
N ASN A 358 -10.45 11.08 -1.41
CA ASN A 358 -10.06 10.50 -2.70
C ASN A 358 -8.70 9.77 -2.69
N PHE A 359 -8.35 9.16 -1.54
CA PHE A 359 -7.09 8.45 -1.31
C PHE A 359 -5.85 9.31 -1.50
N LEU A 360 -5.91 10.57 -1.09
CA LEU A 360 -4.73 11.41 -1.03
C LEU A 360 -3.69 10.80 -0.10
N PRO A 361 -2.39 10.83 -0.48
CA PRO A 361 -1.32 10.42 0.39
C PRO A 361 -1.34 11.17 1.72
N SER A 362 -1.06 10.47 2.81
CA SER A 362 -1.04 11.01 4.17
C SER A 362 0.37 10.86 4.78
N PRO A 363 1.36 11.67 4.32
CA PRO A 363 2.66 11.71 4.95
C PRO A 363 2.58 12.33 6.34
N GLY A 364 3.54 12.01 7.21
CA GLY A 364 3.61 12.58 8.55
C GLY A 364 4.29 11.65 9.56
N LYS A 365 4.37 12.15 10.80
CA LYS A 365 4.97 11.43 11.92
C LYS A 365 3.91 10.56 12.60
N MET A 366 4.20 9.28 12.73
CA MET A 366 3.36 8.38 13.53
C MET A 366 3.57 8.69 15.02
N CYS A 367 2.49 8.86 15.77
CA CYS A 367 2.55 9.04 17.22
C CYS A 367 2.22 7.76 18.01
N PHE A 368 1.63 6.75 17.33
CA PHE A 368 1.38 5.44 17.93
C PHE A 368 1.36 4.36 16.85
N TYR A 369 1.95 3.19 17.16
CA TYR A 369 2.02 2.03 16.27
C TYR A 369 1.89 0.74 17.07
N LYS A 370 0.86 -0.04 16.77
CA LYS A 370 0.62 -1.36 17.36
C LYS A 370 0.18 -2.34 16.28
N THR A 371 0.87 -3.46 16.20
CA THR A 371 0.50 -4.58 15.34
C THR A 371 -0.37 -5.59 16.06
N PRO A 372 -1.26 -6.31 15.34
CA PRO A 372 -1.98 -7.44 15.93
C PRO A 372 -1.03 -8.56 16.34
N SER A 373 -1.45 -9.35 17.34
CA SER A 373 -0.65 -10.44 17.91
C SER A 373 -1.35 -11.80 17.85
N LEU A 374 -2.22 -12.01 16.87
CA LEU A 374 -2.96 -13.25 16.67
C LEU A 374 -2.06 -14.34 16.05
N ALA A 375 -2.39 -15.62 16.30
CA ALA A 375 -1.72 -16.75 15.66
C ALA A 375 -2.01 -16.81 14.15
N ASN A 376 -1.09 -17.37 13.35
CA ASN A 376 -1.22 -17.53 11.90
C ASN A 376 -1.46 -16.20 11.15
N ILE A 377 -0.83 -15.12 11.63
CA ILE A 377 -0.70 -13.86 10.91
C ILE A 377 0.76 -13.62 10.55
N ARG A 378 0.95 -12.86 9.49
CA ARG A 378 2.27 -12.42 9.04
C ARG A 378 2.21 -10.95 8.68
N ILE A 379 3.19 -10.18 9.11
CA ILE A 379 3.29 -8.76 8.81
C ILE A 379 4.61 -8.53 8.10
N GLU A 380 4.53 -8.07 6.86
CA GLU A 380 5.67 -7.58 6.09
C GLU A 380 5.66 -6.07 6.16
N THR A 381 6.63 -5.49 6.85
CA THR A 381 6.64 -4.06 7.14
C THR A 381 7.97 -3.40 6.84
N GLY A 382 7.91 -2.17 6.34
CA GLY A 382 9.06 -1.28 6.19
C GLY A 382 9.14 -0.19 7.26
N ILE A 383 8.21 -0.17 8.22
CA ILE A 383 8.08 0.87 9.24
C ILE A 383 8.27 0.33 10.66
N SER A 384 8.60 1.21 11.58
CA SER A 384 8.71 0.98 13.03
C SER A 384 7.97 2.09 13.80
N LYS A 385 7.90 2.00 15.13
CA LYS A 385 7.17 2.96 15.98
C LYS A 385 7.52 4.44 15.74
N ASN A 386 8.74 4.75 15.34
CA ASN A 386 9.23 6.13 15.21
C ASN A 386 9.39 6.56 13.74
N THR A 387 8.88 5.78 12.80
CA THR A 387 9.03 6.10 11.38
C THR A 387 8.21 7.33 11.02
N GLU A 388 8.83 8.29 10.36
CA GLU A 388 8.15 9.39 9.68
C GLU A 388 7.89 9.01 8.23
N ILE A 389 6.64 9.07 7.80
CA ILE A 389 6.23 8.72 6.44
C ILE A 389 6.47 9.92 5.54
N LYS A 390 7.40 9.76 4.60
CA LYS A 390 7.80 10.78 3.64
C LYS A 390 6.95 10.71 2.36
N SER A 391 6.78 11.83 1.68
CA SER A 391 6.00 11.93 0.43
C SER A 391 6.74 11.49 -0.85
N PHE A 392 8.02 11.09 -0.75
CA PHE A 392 8.89 10.85 -1.91
C PHE A 392 8.69 9.50 -2.58
N PHE A 393 8.21 8.49 -1.84
CA PHE A 393 8.12 7.11 -2.31
C PHE A 393 6.69 6.57 -2.26
N ASP A 394 6.53 5.28 -2.47
CA ASP A 394 5.26 4.58 -2.42
C ASP A 394 4.61 4.69 -1.01
N PRO A 395 3.29 4.96 -0.91
CA PRO A 395 2.61 5.11 0.36
C PRO A 395 2.39 3.80 1.11
N MET A 396 2.78 2.64 0.58
CA MET A 396 2.58 1.34 1.22
C MET A 396 3.44 1.22 2.48
N LEU A 397 2.79 1.07 3.63
CA LEU A 397 3.42 0.94 4.94
C LEU A 397 3.82 -0.51 5.24
N CYS A 398 2.89 -1.41 4.98
CA CYS A 398 3.05 -2.84 5.27
C CYS A 398 1.98 -3.67 4.55
N LYS A 399 2.17 -4.98 4.61
CA LYS A 399 1.20 -6.00 4.21
C LYS A 399 0.82 -6.81 5.43
N LEU A 400 -0.46 -6.98 5.66
CA LEU A 400 -1.00 -7.88 6.67
C LEU A 400 -1.53 -9.12 5.96
N ILE A 401 -1.00 -10.27 6.33
CA ILE A 401 -1.36 -11.57 5.75
C ILE A 401 -1.90 -12.46 6.85
N VAL A 402 -3.01 -13.14 6.57
CA VAL A 402 -3.59 -14.14 7.46
C VAL A 402 -3.74 -15.46 6.73
N TRP A 403 -3.73 -16.55 7.49
CA TRP A 403 -4.01 -17.89 6.97
C TRP A 403 -4.99 -18.62 7.90
N GLU A 404 -5.94 -19.34 7.29
CA GLU A 404 -6.89 -20.23 7.98
C GLU A 404 -7.29 -21.43 7.10
N ASN A 405 -8.01 -22.37 7.68
CA ASN A 405 -8.42 -23.59 7.02
C ASN A 405 -9.39 -23.36 5.83
N ASN A 406 -10.10 -22.25 5.82
CA ASN A 406 -11.02 -21.86 4.74
C ASN A 406 -11.12 -20.33 4.63
N ARG A 407 -11.75 -19.86 3.55
CA ARG A 407 -11.90 -18.43 3.21
C ARG A 407 -12.68 -17.64 4.26
N GLU A 408 -13.75 -18.21 4.79
CA GLU A 408 -14.63 -17.54 5.75
C GLU A 408 -13.84 -17.25 7.05
N LEU A 409 -13.13 -18.25 7.59
CA LEU A 409 -12.29 -18.09 8.77
C LEU A 409 -11.12 -17.13 8.50
N ALA A 410 -10.51 -17.18 7.30
CA ALA A 410 -9.45 -16.24 6.92
C ALA A 410 -9.97 -14.80 6.85
N ASN A 411 -11.17 -14.58 6.28
CA ASN A 411 -11.81 -13.27 6.24
C ASN A 411 -12.10 -12.74 7.66
N GLN A 412 -12.67 -13.57 8.52
CA GLN A 412 -12.96 -13.18 9.92
C GLN A 412 -11.66 -12.85 10.67
N LYS A 413 -10.59 -13.64 10.49
CA LYS A 413 -9.28 -13.36 11.08
C LYS A 413 -8.68 -12.07 10.56
N MET A 414 -8.80 -11.78 9.26
CA MET A 414 -8.33 -10.53 8.68
C MET A 414 -9.05 -9.33 9.28
N LEU A 415 -10.38 -9.40 9.40
CA LEU A 415 -11.18 -8.35 10.06
C LEU A 415 -10.72 -8.09 11.49
N ASN A 416 -10.55 -9.14 12.30
CA ASN A 416 -10.08 -9.02 13.68
C ASN A 416 -8.66 -8.43 13.72
N SER A 417 -7.78 -8.88 12.83
CA SER A 417 -6.40 -8.39 12.75
C SER A 417 -6.33 -6.91 12.35
N LEU A 418 -7.15 -6.46 11.40
CA LEU A 418 -7.23 -5.05 10.99
C LEU A 418 -7.79 -4.17 12.11
N GLN A 419 -8.75 -4.66 12.89
CA GLN A 419 -9.28 -3.92 14.05
C GLN A 419 -8.25 -3.74 15.17
N GLU A 420 -7.30 -4.68 15.32
CA GLU A 420 -6.19 -4.59 16.27
C GLU A 420 -4.97 -3.85 15.72
N PHE A 421 -4.93 -3.54 14.42
CA PHE A 421 -3.82 -2.84 13.78
C PHE A 421 -4.00 -1.32 13.93
N ILE A 422 -3.23 -0.71 14.81
CA ILE A 422 -3.39 0.70 15.18
C ILE A 422 -2.20 1.53 14.67
N ILE A 423 -2.51 2.56 13.90
CA ILE A 423 -1.55 3.57 13.43
C ILE A 423 -2.17 4.94 13.68
N HIS A 424 -1.57 5.75 14.54
CA HIS A 424 -2.01 7.13 14.79
C HIS A 424 -0.99 8.14 14.28
N GLY A 425 -1.45 9.35 13.98
CA GLY A 425 -0.65 10.47 13.49
C GLY A 425 -0.75 10.67 11.97
N ILE A 426 -1.20 9.65 11.25
CA ILE A 426 -1.46 9.69 9.80
C ILE A 426 -2.78 9.00 9.47
N ASN A 427 -3.37 9.30 8.31
CA ASN A 427 -4.51 8.56 7.80
C ASN A 427 -4.04 7.28 7.10
N THR A 428 -4.82 6.21 7.25
CA THR A 428 -4.58 4.92 6.58
C THR A 428 -5.86 4.37 5.97
N ASN A 429 -5.71 3.42 5.06
CA ASN A 429 -6.84 2.74 4.44
C ASN A 429 -7.44 1.60 5.27
N ILE A 430 -7.07 1.42 6.55
CA ILE A 430 -7.49 0.28 7.39
C ILE A 430 -9.02 0.18 7.49
N SER A 431 -9.72 1.27 7.84
CA SER A 431 -11.19 1.26 7.92
C SER A 431 -11.86 0.95 6.58
N TYR A 432 -11.26 1.39 5.48
CA TYR A 432 -11.71 1.06 4.13
C TYR A 432 -11.52 -0.42 3.81
N LEU A 433 -10.39 -1.03 4.19
CA LEU A 433 -10.14 -2.47 4.05
C LEU A 433 -11.16 -3.31 4.84
N ILE A 434 -11.47 -2.91 6.08
CA ILE A 434 -12.49 -3.57 6.89
C ILE A 434 -13.85 -3.55 6.18
N ALA A 435 -14.27 -2.40 5.68
CA ALA A 435 -15.54 -2.26 4.99
C ALA A 435 -15.60 -2.99 3.65
N LEU A 436 -14.46 -3.10 2.93
CA LEU A 436 -14.34 -3.95 1.73
C LEU A 436 -14.57 -5.43 2.05
N LEU A 437 -13.91 -5.94 3.09
CA LEU A 437 -14.00 -7.34 3.51
C LEU A 437 -15.38 -7.70 4.07
N GLN A 438 -16.14 -6.74 4.58
CA GLN A 438 -17.50 -6.90 5.05
C GLN A 438 -18.56 -6.74 3.94
N ASN A 439 -18.16 -6.27 2.75
CA ASN A 439 -19.09 -6.05 1.65
C ASN A 439 -19.64 -7.40 1.11
N ASP A 440 -20.95 -7.46 0.90
CA ASP A 440 -21.64 -8.65 0.41
C ASP A 440 -21.05 -9.21 -0.89
N ALA A 441 -20.60 -8.33 -1.81
CA ALA A 441 -20.01 -8.78 -3.05
C ALA A 441 -18.64 -9.45 -2.84
N PHE A 442 -17.87 -9.03 -1.84
CA PHE A 442 -16.64 -9.73 -1.45
C PHE A 442 -16.95 -11.07 -0.78
N ILE A 443 -17.85 -11.07 0.20
CA ILE A 443 -18.25 -12.28 0.94
C ILE A 443 -18.80 -13.36 -0.03
N ASN A 444 -19.71 -12.97 -0.91
CA ASN A 444 -20.36 -13.86 -1.89
C ASN A 444 -19.53 -14.09 -3.16
N ASN A 445 -18.28 -13.58 -3.21
CA ASN A 445 -17.38 -13.74 -4.34
C ASN A 445 -17.98 -13.26 -5.68
N THR A 446 -18.71 -12.15 -5.71
CA THR A 446 -19.25 -11.51 -6.92
C THR A 446 -18.42 -10.30 -7.36
N ILE A 447 -17.14 -10.28 -6.98
CA ILE A 447 -16.18 -9.22 -7.28
C ILE A 447 -15.66 -9.28 -8.72
N ASN A 448 -15.14 -8.17 -9.21
CA ASN A 448 -14.39 -8.03 -10.46
C ASN A 448 -13.40 -6.87 -10.35
N THR A 449 -12.60 -6.59 -11.38
CA THR A 449 -11.58 -5.52 -11.34
C THR A 449 -12.14 -4.11 -11.21
N LYS A 450 -13.46 -3.89 -11.39
CA LYS A 450 -14.14 -2.61 -11.18
C LYS A 450 -14.80 -2.48 -9.80
N PHE A 451 -14.57 -3.44 -8.93
CA PHE A 451 -15.22 -3.50 -7.62
C PHE A 451 -15.04 -2.18 -6.83
N CYS A 452 -13.80 -1.69 -6.71
CA CYS A 452 -13.55 -0.43 -5.99
C CYS A 452 -14.25 0.76 -6.67
N ASP A 453 -14.21 0.86 -8.00
CA ASP A 453 -14.87 1.95 -8.74
C ASP A 453 -16.38 1.96 -8.47
N THR A 454 -16.98 0.78 -8.31
CA THR A 454 -18.42 0.63 -8.08
C THR A 454 -18.84 0.93 -6.64
N TYR A 455 -18.06 0.46 -5.65
CA TYR A 455 -18.49 0.43 -4.26
C TYR A 455 -17.84 1.47 -3.36
N THR A 456 -16.72 2.09 -3.76
CA THR A 456 -15.96 3.01 -2.88
C THR A 456 -16.81 4.13 -2.29
N SER A 457 -17.63 4.81 -3.08
CA SER A 457 -18.45 5.93 -2.58
C SER A 457 -19.42 5.47 -1.49
N LYS A 458 -20.08 4.32 -1.68
CA LYS A 458 -21.01 3.75 -0.69
C LYS A 458 -20.28 3.29 0.57
N ILE A 459 -19.09 2.70 0.40
CA ILE A 459 -18.25 2.25 1.51
C ILE A 459 -17.81 3.43 2.37
N ILE A 460 -17.38 4.53 1.76
CA ILE A 460 -16.97 5.75 2.49
C ILE A 460 -18.19 6.34 3.24
N GLU A 461 -19.36 6.41 2.60
CA GLU A 461 -20.59 6.86 3.23
C GLU A 461 -20.92 6.00 4.45
N GLN A 462 -20.85 4.67 4.31
CA GLN A 462 -21.09 3.73 5.41
C GLN A 462 -20.10 3.94 6.58
N ILE A 463 -18.82 4.09 6.31
CA ILE A 463 -17.79 4.38 7.32
C ILE A 463 -18.11 5.67 8.08
N ASN A 464 -18.59 6.72 7.40
CA ASN A 464 -18.93 7.99 8.03
C ASN A 464 -20.18 7.83 8.92
N ILE A 465 -21.19 7.08 8.45
CA ILE A 465 -22.39 6.76 9.25
C ILE A 465 -22.00 5.98 10.52
N GLU A 466 -21.11 5.01 10.41
CA GLU A 466 -20.64 4.21 11.55
C GLU A 466 -19.86 5.06 12.55
N LYS A 467 -19.02 5.98 12.09
CA LYS A 467 -18.28 6.91 12.95
C LYS A 467 -19.18 7.91 13.71
N GLU A 468 -20.30 8.31 13.14
CA GLU A 468 -21.27 9.25 13.76
C GLU A 468 -22.44 8.53 14.46
N GLY A 469 -22.49 7.20 14.39
CA GLY A 469 -23.58 6.37 14.88
C GLY A 469 -23.65 6.21 16.41
N ILE A 470 -24.49 5.27 16.84
CA ILE A 470 -24.84 5.04 18.28
C ILE A 470 -23.60 4.77 19.15
N GLN A 471 -22.52 4.23 18.58
CA GLN A 471 -21.29 3.90 19.33
C GLN A 471 -20.29 5.05 19.43
N PHE A 472 -20.57 6.23 18.88
CA PHE A 472 -19.68 7.39 18.92
C PHE A 472 -19.39 7.86 20.36
N GLN A 473 -20.33 7.68 21.30
CA GLN A 473 -20.10 8.00 22.70
C GLN A 473 -18.92 7.22 23.32
N ILE A 474 -18.59 6.01 22.81
CA ILE A 474 -17.50 5.19 23.38
C ILE A 474 -16.15 5.86 23.19
N PRO A 475 -15.68 6.21 21.97
CA PRO A 475 -14.40 6.92 21.79
C PRO A 475 -14.41 8.32 22.41
N LEU A 476 -15.56 9.02 22.45
CA LEU A 476 -15.69 10.33 23.07
C LEU A 476 -15.46 10.26 24.59
N LEU A 477 -16.12 9.34 25.27
CA LEU A 477 -15.96 9.14 26.71
C LEU A 477 -14.61 8.53 27.09
N ALA A 478 -14.07 7.66 26.24
CA ALA A 478 -12.71 7.15 26.37
C ALA A 478 -11.68 8.28 26.39
N TYR A 479 -11.81 9.27 25.49
CA TYR A 479 -10.92 10.42 25.48
C TYR A 479 -11.08 11.29 26.76
N CYS A 480 -12.31 11.47 27.26
CA CYS A 480 -12.52 12.13 28.54
C CYS A 480 -11.78 11.41 29.68
N LEU A 481 -11.95 10.08 29.80
CA LEU A 481 -11.29 9.26 30.82
C LEU A 481 -9.76 9.35 30.72
N TYR A 482 -9.20 9.26 29.49
CA TYR A 482 -7.78 9.37 29.25
C TYR A 482 -7.21 10.70 29.73
N THR A 483 -7.86 11.81 29.40
CA THR A 483 -7.37 13.15 29.76
C THR A 483 -7.48 13.42 31.26
N LEU A 484 -8.51 12.92 31.92
CA LEU A 484 -8.70 13.05 33.37
C LEU A 484 -7.66 12.22 34.14
N ASN A 485 -7.37 11.01 33.66
CA ASN A 485 -6.40 10.15 34.33
C ASN A 485 -4.96 10.67 34.15
N ASN A 486 -4.59 11.17 32.96
CA ASN A 486 -3.22 11.66 32.70
C ASN A 486 -2.90 12.94 33.48
N LYS A 487 -3.86 13.84 33.69
CA LYS A 487 -3.67 15.01 34.56
C LYS A 487 -3.34 14.57 36.00
N ASN A 488 -4.08 13.62 36.53
CA ASN A 488 -3.83 13.10 37.89
C ASN A 488 -2.43 12.50 38.05
N ILE A 489 -1.88 11.83 37.03
CA ILE A 489 -0.56 11.22 37.07
C ILE A 489 0.56 12.29 36.97
N GLN A 490 0.38 13.34 36.15
CA GLN A 490 1.38 14.43 36.01
C GLN A 490 1.43 15.31 37.26
N GLU A 491 0.29 15.61 37.87
CA GLU A 491 0.24 16.38 39.12
C GLU A 491 0.84 15.59 40.29
N ARG A 492 0.64 14.27 40.38
CA ARG A 492 1.27 13.41 41.40
C ARG A 492 2.80 13.32 41.24
N LYS A 493 3.36 13.44 40.05
CA LYS A 493 4.81 13.45 39.83
C LYS A 493 5.49 14.77 40.25
N HIS A 494 4.75 15.86 40.31
CA HIS A 494 5.28 17.17 40.70
C HIS A 494 5.17 17.47 42.19
N TYR A 495 4.32 16.75 42.94
CA TYR A 495 4.14 16.96 44.37
C TYR A 495 4.37 15.63 45.11
N SER A 496 5.59 15.42 45.58
CA SER A 496 5.97 14.27 46.39
C SER A 496 5.48 14.32 47.84
N ASP A 497 4.63 15.28 48.20
CA ASP A 497 4.06 15.42 49.53
C ASP A 497 2.77 14.64 49.68
N GLU A 498 2.85 13.48 50.38
CA GLU A 498 1.72 12.62 50.70
C GLU A 498 0.64 13.29 51.55
N HIS A 499 0.86 14.51 52.05
CA HIS A 499 -0.01 15.25 52.96
C HIS A 499 -0.67 16.50 52.37
N ASN A 500 -0.61 16.69 51.04
CA ASN A 500 -1.27 17.84 50.46
C ASN A 500 -2.78 17.62 50.43
N VAL A 501 -3.50 18.42 51.26
CA VAL A 501 -4.99 18.38 51.38
C VAL A 501 -5.67 18.53 50.02
N TRP A 502 -5.08 19.24 49.07
CA TRP A 502 -5.59 19.42 47.71
C TRP A 502 -5.53 18.13 46.88
N ASN A 503 -4.58 17.25 47.13
CA ASN A 503 -4.51 15.92 46.53
C ASN A 503 -5.55 14.93 47.09
N ILE A 504 -6.00 15.15 48.33
CA ILE A 504 -7.05 14.37 49.00
C ILE A 504 -8.42 14.87 48.60
N ILE A 505 -8.60 16.18 48.42
CA ILE A 505 -9.88 16.82 48.08
C ILE A 505 -10.23 16.64 46.61
N GLY A 506 -9.21 16.52 45.70
CA GLY A 506 -9.44 16.30 44.28
C GLY A 506 -10.37 17.34 43.65
N TYR A 507 -11.11 16.94 42.64
CA TYR A 507 -12.14 17.77 41.97
C TYR A 507 -13.47 17.79 42.74
N TRP A 508 -13.43 17.89 44.04
CA TRP A 508 -14.58 17.83 44.91
C TRP A 508 -15.45 19.11 44.76
N ARG A 509 -16.66 18.99 44.16
CA ARG A 509 -17.71 20.00 44.02
C ARG A 509 -17.79 20.85 42.76
N GLU A 510 -17.01 20.63 41.72
CA GLU A 510 -17.38 21.30 40.45
C GLU A 510 -17.89 20.27 39.46
N VAL A 511 -19.06 20.53 38.86
CA VAL A 511 -19.47 19.85 37.61
C VAL A 511 -18.55 20.35 36.54
N MET A 512 -17.49 19.59 36.29
CA MET A 512 -16.51 19.93 35.29
C MET A 512 -17.13 19.73 33.92
N LYS A 513 -17.00 20.69 33.03
CA LYS A 513 -17.42 20.55 31.63
C LYS A 513 -16.19 20.41 30.76
N ILE A 514 -16.13 19.31 30.01
CA ILE A 514 -15.10 19.07 29.00
C ILE A 514 -15.67 19.47 27.65
N LYS A 515 -14.92 20.23 26.86
CA LYS A 515 -15.29 20.63 25.50
C LYS A 515 -14.39 19.93 24.49
N ILE A 516 -14.99 19.07 23.65
CA ILE A 516 -14.28 18.30 22.62
C ILE A 516 -14.80 18.73 21.24
N LEU A 517 -13.87 18.95 20.31
CA LEU A 517 -14.13 19.17 18.90
C LEU A 517 -13.92 17.86 18.14
N PHE A 518 -14.93 17.45 17.35
CA PHE A 518 -14.87 16.33 16.41
C PHE A 518 -15.66 16.67 15.15
N ASN A 519 -15.07 16.53 13.97
CA ASN A 519 -15.71 16.84 12.67
C ASN A 519 -16.41 18.22 12.69
N GLU A 520 -15.71 19.27 13.12
CA GLU A 520 -16.20 20.65 13.23
C GLU A 520 -17.38 20.84 14.21
N LYS A 521 -17.86 19.78 14.84
CA LYS A 521 -18.91 19.82 15.89
C LYS A 521 -18.30 19.86 17.28
N GLU A 522 -18.85 20.70 18.14
CA GLU A 522 -18.45 20.82 19.54
C GLU A 522 -19.36 19.98 20.45
N TYR A 523 -18.74 19.18 21.29
CA TYR A 523 -19.43 18.35 22.29
C TYR A 523 -19.10 18.85 23.69
N PHE A 524 -20.10 19.04 24.49
CA PHE A 524 -19.99 19.45 25.89
C PHE A 524 -20.36 18.28 26.79
N ILE A 525 -19.38 17.82 27.56
CA ILE A 525 -19.52 16.66 28.45
C ILE A 525 -19.43 17.12 29.89
N GLY A 526 -20.53 16.99 30.65
CA GLY A 526 -20.52 17.15 32.08
C GLY A 526 -19.78 15.99 32.75
N VAL A 527 -19.00 16.27 33.79
CA VAL A 527 -18.22 15.26 34.51
C VAL A 527 -18.44 15.39 35.99
N GLU A 528 -18.82 14.29 36.61
CA GLU A 528 -18.82 14.11 38.06
C GLU A 528 -17.82 13.01 38.43
N VAL A 529 -16.91 13.31 39.34
CA VAL A 529 -15.86 12.40 39.76
C VAL A 529 -16.29 11.62 41.00
N GLY A 530 -16.39 10.30 40.85
CA GLY A 530 -16.69 9.37 41.95
C GLY A 530 -15.41 8.83 42.63
N LYS A 531 -15.62 7.86 43.52
CA LYS A 531 -14.50 7.13 44.17
C LYS A 531 -13.93 6.06 43.24
N ASN A 532 -12.68 5.63 43.48
CA ASN A 532 -12.06 4.48 42.83
C ASN A 532 -12.04 4.57 41.26
N LEU A 533 -11.66 5.73 40.70
CA LEU A 533 -11.60 5.93 39.26
C LEU A 533 -12.96 5.74 38.53
N GLN A 534 -14.05 5.98 39.26
CA GLN A 534 -15.40 6.06 38.70
C GLN A 534 -15.67 7.48 38.26
N PHE A 535 -16.31 7.62 37.10
CA PHE A 535 -16.71 8.90 36.53
C PHE A 535 -18.13 8.77 36.00
N ILE A 536 -18.92 9.79 36.23
CA ILE A 536 -20.28 9.95 35.67
C ILE A 536 -20.18 11.03 34.62
N PHE A 537 -20.47 10.70 33.38
CA PHE A 537 -20.53 11.65 32.31
C PHE A 537 -21.95 11.97 31.91
N GLU A 538 -22.23 13.24 31.64
CA GLU A 538 -23.47 13.69 31.03
C GLU A 538 -23.21 14.21 29.63
N LEU A 539 -23.84 13.57 28.64
CA LEU A 539 -23.77 13.95 27.23
C LEU A 539 -25.19 13.96 26.65
N ASN A 540 -25.63 15.10 26.10
CA ASN A 540 -26.95 15.28 25.52
C ASN A 540 -28.10 14.85 26.50
N SER A 541 -27.99 15.20 27.78
CA SER A 541 -28.93 14.81 28.85
C SER A 541 -29.01 13.31 29.14
N GLN A 542 -28.08 12.51 28.61
CA GLN A 542 -27.90 11.10 28.96
C GLN A 542 -26.75 10.93 29.94
N ILE A 543 -26.94 10.05 30.92
CA ILE A 543 -25.95 9.78 31.97
C ILE A 543 -25.26 8.47 31.65
N TYR A 544 -23.94 8.50 31.73
CA TYR A 544 -23.05 7.36 31.47
C TYR A 544 -22.19 7.10 32.70
N ASN A 545 -22.34 5.92 33.30
CA ASN A 545 -21.51 5.47 34.40
C ASN A 545 -20.28 4.77 33.86
N THR A 546 -19.12 5.25 34.23
CA THR A 546 -17.86 4.70 33.74
C THR A 546 -16.89 4.40 34.88
N GLN A 547 -16.07 3.38 34.70
CA GLN A 547 -14.95 3.07 35.59
C GLN A 547 -13.74 2.74 34.76
N LEU A 548 -12.62 3.42 35.02
CA LEU A 548 -11.36 3.11 34.41
C LEU A 548 -10.80 1.80 35.00
N ILE A 549 -10.47 0.84 34.14
CA ILE A 549 -9.92 -0.47 34.53
C ILE A 549 -8.40 -0.49 34.28
N GLU A 550 -7.96 -0.05 33.11
CA GLU A 550 -6.56 -0.07 32.71
C GLU A 550 -6.22 1.12 31.81
N ASN A 551 -5.05 1.72 32.00
CA ASN A 551 -4.48 2.73 31.08
C ASN A 551 -2.95 2.46 30.99
N ILE A 552 -2.55 1.65 30.03
CA ILE A 552 -1.14 1.23 29.86
C ILE A 552 -0.76 1.38 28.39
N GLU A 553 0.33 2.07 28.12
CA GLU A 553 0.92 2.22 26.79
C GLU A 553 -0.10 2.60 25.68
N GLY A 554 -1.00 3.53 25.98
CA GLY A 554 -2.03 3.98 25.05
C GLY A 554 -3.27 3.08 24.97
N LYS A 555 -3.26 1.88 25.55
CA LYS A 555 -4.44 1.02 25.71
C LYS A 555 -5.27 1.50 26.88
N LEU A 556 -6.50 1.88 26.62
CA LEU A 556 -7.48 2.25 27.65
C LEU A 556 -8.59 1.20 27.70
N MET A 557 -8.72 0.54 28.86
CA MET A 557 -9.83 -0.37 29.14
C MET A 557 -10.72 0.24 30.23
N PHE A 558 -12.02 0.31 29.98
CA PHE A 558 -12.98 0.90 30.91
C PHE A 558 -14.34 0.20 30.82
N SER A 559 -15.11 0.28 31.90
CA SER A 559 -16.53 -0.09 31.85
C SER A 559 -17.38 1.12 31.52
N LEU A 560 -18.42 0.91 30.74
CA LEU A 560 -19.46 1.88 30.42
C LEU A 560 -20.82 1.18 30.58
N ASN A 561 -21.62 1.62 31.56
CA ASN A 561 -22.90 1.02 31.88
C ASN A 561 -22.84 -0.51 31.99
N ASN A 562 -21.83 -1.04 32.72
CA ASN A 562 -21.53 -2.47 32.98
C ASN A 562 -20.96 -3.26 31.78
N SER A 563 -20.76 -2.65 30.61
CA SER A 563 -20.05 -3.29 29.49
C SER A 563 -18.60 -2.83 29.46
N ILE A 564 -17.67 -3.74 29.15
CA ILE A 564 -16.23 -3.43 29.07
C ILE A 564 -15.85 -3.09 27.64
N TYR A 565 -15.13 -1.98 27.48
CA TYR A 565 -14.63 -1.51 26.20
C TYR A 565 -13.12 -1.32 26.25
N THR A 566 -12.49 -1.54 25.11
CA THR A 566 -11.04 -1.29 24.90
C THR A 566 -10.88 -0.31 23.76
N THR A 567 -10.10 0.74 23.97
CA THR A 567 -9.71 1.71 22.97
C THR A 567 -8.19 1.92 23.02
N TYR A 568 -7.61 2.46 21.95
CA TYR A 568 -6.23 2.90 21.97
C TYR A 568 -6.22 4.42 21.74
N ILE A 569 -5.48 5.15 22.56
CA ILE A 569 -5.46 6.60 22.55
C ILE A 569 -4.02 7.10 22.57
N SER A 570 -3.74 8.07 21.72
CA SER A 570 -2.49 8.83 21.75
C SER A 570 -2.75 10.28 21.37
N GLU A 571 -1.81 11.15 21.66
CA GLU A 571 -1.83 12.57 21.30
C GLU A 571 -0.57 12.92 20.53
N ASP A 572 -0.71 13.79 19.53
CA ASP A 572 0.44 14.38 18.84
C ASP A 572 1.02 15.59 19.63
N GLU A 573 2.13 16.13 19.15
CA GLU A 573 2.79 17.29 19.75
C GLU A 573 1.91 18.56 19.73
N LYS A 574 0.88 18.60 18.89
CA LYS A 574 -0.08 19.71 18.77
C LYS A 574 -1.30 19.54 19.67
N GLY A 575 -1.42 18.40 20.38
CA GLY A 575 -2.53 18.06 21.26
C GLY A 575 -3.76 17.52 20.53
N ASN A 576 -3.63 17.09 19.26
CA ASN A 576 -4.68 16.32 18.60
C ASN A 576 -4.67 14.90 19.15
N ALA A 577 -5.82 14.42 19.58
CA ALA A 577 -5.98 13.07 20.08
C ALA A 577 -6.49 12.14 18.98
N PHE A 578 -5.92 10.97 18.92
CA PHE A 578 -6.31 9.88 18.04
C PHE A 578 -6.84 8.74 18.89
N ILE A 579 -8.09 8.36 18.67
CA ILE A 579 -8.77 7.31 19.43
C ILE A 579 -9.15 6.20 18.45
N SER A 580 -8.59 5.00 18.63
CA SER A 580 -8.98 3.82 17.86
C SER A 580 -10.04 3.01 18.58
N TYR A 581 -11.12 2.74 17.87
CA TYR A 581 -12.21 1.87 18.31
C TYR A 581 -12.83 1.14 17.11
N ASN A 582 -12.96 -0.19 17.19
CA ASN A 582 -13.54 -1.05 16.14
C ASN A 582 -12.96 -0.81 14.72
N GLY A 583 -11.64 -0.58 14.62
CA GLY A 583 -10.98 -0.34 13.32
C GLY A 583 -11.14 1.07 12.76
N HIS A 584 -11.87 1.95 13.46
CA HIS A 584 -11.98 3.37 13.12
C HIS A 584 -11.06 4.23 13.98
N ILE A 585 -10.55 5.30 13.40
CA ILE A 585 -9.79 6.32 14.11
C ILE A 585 -10.64 7.58 14.20
N PHE A 586 -10.74 8.11 15.42
CA PHE A 586 -11.45 9.35 15.74
C PHE A 586 -10.43 10.42 16.12
N ASN A 587 -10.34 11.47 15.33
CA ASN A 587 -9.46 12.60 15.61
C ASN A 587 -10.23 13.65 16.42
N MET A 588 -9.82 13.89 17.65
CA MET A 588 -10.50 14.78 18.58
C MET A 588 -9.54 15.81 19.14
N LEU A 589 -10.05 17.00 19.42
CA LEU A 589 -9.28 18.08 20.03
C LEU A 589 -10.03 18.62 21.26
N ARG A 590 -9.33 18.70 22.36
CA ARG A 590 -9.83 19.33 23.57
C ARG A 590 -9.70 20.85 23.50
N LYS A 591 -10.83 21.59 23.59
CA LYS A 591 -10.88 23.06 23.43
C LYS A 591 -10.87 23.83 24.76
N ASP A 592 -11.12 23.16 25.89
CA ASP A 592 -11.17 23.76 27.23
C ASP A 592 -9.81 23.80 27.93
N VAL A 593 -8.76 23.25 27.33
CA VAL A 593 -7.40 23.27 27.90
C VAL A 593 -6.61 24.40 27.24
N LEU A 594 -6.14 25.35 28.05
CA LEU A 594 -5.22 26.38 27.60
C LEU A 594 -3.89 25.73 27.19
N LYS A 595 -3.48 25.90 25.94
CA LYS A 595 -2.14 25.50 25.49
C LYS A 595 -1.12 26.35 26.25
N LYS A 596 -0.14 25.72 26.89
CA LYS A 596 1.08 26.38 27.36
C LYS A 596 1.98 26.66 26.16
N ASP A 597 1.61 27.59 25.30
CA ASP A 597 2.54 28.13 24.32
C ASP A 597 3.24 29.32 24.93
N ASN A 598 4.56 29.20 25.03
CA ASN A 598 5.46 30.30 25.39
C ASN A 598 5.63 31.35 24.25
N SER A 599 4.73 31.38 23.28
CA SER A 599 4.71 32.39 22.23
C SER A 599 3.53 33.32 22.42
N THR A 600 3.85 34.61 22.53
CA THR A 600 2.97 35.78 22.57
C THR A 600 1.71 35.62 21.73
N PHE A 601 0.55 35.79 22.37
CA PHE A 601 -0.77 35.91 21.73
C PHE A 601 -0.69 36.82 20.49
N ARG A 602 -0.93 36.26 19.32
CA ARG A 602 -1.45 36.98 18.16
C ARG A 602 -2.83 36.48 17.86
N LEU A 603 -3.82 37.34 18.06
CA LEU A 603 -5.23 37.16 17.76
C LEU A 603 -5.54 37.22 16.23
N GLU A 604 -4.56 37.03 15.37
CA GLU A 604 -4.68 37.35 13.94
C GLU A 604 -4.68 36.14 12.98
N ASP A 605 -4.64 34.89 13.46
CA ASP A 605 -4.43 33.73 12.56
C ASP A 605 -5.68 32.87 12.25
N PHE A 606 -6.88 33.43 12.24
CA PHE A 606 -8.08 32.76 11.72
C PHE A 606 -8.90 33.66 10.80
N VAL A 607 -8.28 34.17 9.76
CA VAL A 607 -8.97 34.49 8.52
C VAL A 607 -8.44 33.51 7.49
N GLU A 608 -9.20 32.46 7.19
CA GLU A 608 -9.00 31.72 5.95
C GLU A 608 -9.09 32.75 4.81
N ASP A 609 -7.95 33.02 4.20
CA ASP A 609 -7.90 33.86 3.00
C ASP A 609 -8.59 33.04 1.87
N THR A 610 -9.89 33.29 1.70
CA THR A 610 -10.76 32.58 0.74
C THR A 610 -10.30 32.77 -0.71
N ASN A 611 -9.29 33.61 -0.94
CA ASN A 611 -8.76 33.93 -2.25
C ASN A 611 -7.43 33.23 -2.57
N THR A 612 -6.90 32.38 -1.71
CA THR A 612 -5.66 31.64 -1.97
C THR A 612 -5.92 30.15 -2.04
N ILE A 613 -5.56 29.53 -3.17
CA ILE A 613 -5.55 28.07 -3.32
C ILE A 613 -4.22 27.55 -2.81
N THR A 614 -4.27 26.70 -1.80
CA THR A 614 -3.08 26.09 -1.19
C THR A 614 -2.91 24.63 -1.60
N SER A 615 -1.69 24.10 -1.45
CA SER A 615 -1.43 22.68 -1.66
C SER A 615 -2.05 21.85 -0.53
N PRO A 616 -2.88 20.84 -0.85
CA PRO A 616 -3.46 19.95 0.16
C PRO A 616 -2.43 18.96 0.71
N MET A 617 -1.27 18.82 0.07
CA MET A 617 -0.23 17.84 0.42
C MET A 617 1.14 18.29 -0.05
N PRO A 618 2.23 17.77 0.54
CA PRO A 618 3.57 17.97 -0.03
C PRO A 618 3.74 17.16 -1.32
N GLY A 619 4.43 17.74 -2.31
CA GLY A 619 4.65 17.09 -3.61
C GLY A 619 5.37 17.96 -4.61
N LYS A 620 5.59 17.46 -5.83
CA LYS A 620 6.23 18.16 -6.94
C LYS A 620 5.20 18.67 -7.93
N VAL A 621 5.24 19.93 -8.29
CA VAL A 621 4.39 20.50 -9.36
C VAL A 621 4.85 19.96 -10.71
N ILE A 622 4.07 19.10 -11.34
CA ILE A 622 4.45 18.47 -12.61
C ILE A 622 3.87 19.22 -13.83
N LYS A 623 2.75 19.92 -13.66
CA LYS A 623 2.12 20.67 -14.75
C LYS A 623 1.25 21.80 -14.20
N ILE A 624 1.30 22.94 -14.87
CA ILE A 624 0.41 24.08 -14.64
C ILE A 624 -0.42 24.27 -15.91
N ASN A 625 -1.73 24.17 -15.79
CA ASN A 625 -2.67 24.31 -16.92
C ASN A 625 -3.23 25.71 -17.06
N ALA A 626 -3.17 26.52 -16.01
CA ALA A 626 -3.74 27.85 -15.91
C ALA A 626 -2.67 28.94 -16.10
N LYS A 627 -3.08 30.14 -16.47
CA LYS A 627 -2.22 31.34 -16.57
C LYS A 627 -2.81 32.48 -15.76
N GLU A 628 -1.96 33.42 -15.35
CA GLU A 628 -2.41 34.64 -14.71
C GLU A 628 -3.36 35.42 -15.62
N GLY A 629 -4.48 35.81 -15.06
CA GLY A 629 -5.57 36.47 -15.77
C GLY A 629 -6.66 35.57 -16.37
N ASP A 630 -6.47 34.25 -16.36
CA ASP A 630 -7.47 33.29 -16.86
C ASP A 630 -8.73 33.29 -15.99
N GLU A 631 -9.91 33.15 -16.63
CA GLU A 631 -11.18 32.89 -15.98
C GLU A 631 -11.41 31.38 -15.95
N MET A 632 -11.52 30.81 -14.74
CA MET A 632 -11.69 29.38 -14.50
C MET A 632 -13.08 29.10 -13.96
N LYS A 633 -13.70 28.05 -14.45
CA LYS A 633 -15.00 27.56 -13.96
C LYS A 633 -14.79 26.52 -12.86
N LYS A 634 -15.76 26.38 -11.97
CA LYS A 634 -15.78 25.30 -10.98
C LYS A 634 -15.56 23.95 -11.64
N GLY A 635 -14.53 23.23 -11.18
CA GLY A 635 -14.13 21.92 -11.70
C GLY A 635 -12.97 21.95 -12.72
N ASP A 636 -12.55 23.13 -13.20
CA ASP A 636 -11.38 23.26 -14.06
C ASP A 636 -10.09 22.96 -13.28
N VAL A 637 -9.11 22.34 -13.94
CA VAL A 637 -7.84 21.95 -13.32
C VAL A 637 -6.83 23.09 -13.43
N PHE A 638 -6.43 23.65 -12.30
CA PHE A 638 -5.38 24.67 -12.22
C PHE A 638 -4.00 24.11 -12.53
N LEU A 639 -3.62 23.08 -11.78
CA LEU A 639 -2.30 22.47 -11.87
C LEU A 639 -2.35 21.01 -11.36
N ILE A 640 -1.26 20.29 -11.59
CA ILE A 640 -1.11 18.90 -11.17
C ILE A 640 0.12 18.78 -10.29
N ILE A 641 -0.07 18.19 -9.11
CA ILE A 641 1.00 17.88 -8.14
C ILE A 641 1.21 16.36 -8.13
N GLU A 642 2.45 15.92 -8.26
CA GLU A 642 2.82 14.53 -8.04
C GLU A 642 3.27 14.35 -6.59
N ALA A 643 2.62 13.44 -5.88
CA ALA A 643 3.02 12.98 -4.55
C ALA A 643 2.93 11.46 -4.50
N MET A 644 3.94 10.78 -3.98
CA MET A 644 3.99 9.32 -3.82
C MET A 644 3.62 8.56 -5.12
N LYS A 645 4.16 9.01 -6.28
CA LYS A 645 3.88 8.48 -7.63
C LYS A 645 2.43 8.64 -8.10
N MET A 646 1.62 9.41 -7.40
CA MET A 646 0.25 9.73 -7.79
C MET A 646 0.14 11.18 -8.29
N GLU A 647 -0.54 11.34 -9.42
CA GLU A 647 -0.85 12.67 -9.96
C GLU A 647 -2.15 13.18 -9.34
N ASN A 648 -2.06 14.27 -8.62
CA ASN A 648 -3.20 14.90 -7.97
C ASN A 648 -3.52 16.23 -8.65
N ARG A 649 -4.75 16.34 -9.15
CA ARG A 649 -5.23 17.52 -9.85
C ARG A 649 -5.83 18.49 -8.84
N ILE A 650 -5.38 19.73 -8.88
CA ILE A 650 -5.93 20.83 -8.08
C ILE A 650 -6.99 21.54 -8.92
N PHE A 651 -8.23 21.53 -8.44
CA PHE A 651 -9.39 22.03 -9.16
C PHE A 651 -9.87 23.38 -8.62
N ALA A 652 -10.51 24.15 -9.48
CA ALA A 652 -11.28 25.32 -9.10
C ALA A 652 -12.52 24.88 -8.28
N THR A 653 -12.64 25.36 -7.05
CA THR A 653 -13.78 25.06 -6.14
C THR A 653 -15.00 25.94 -6.43
N LYS A 654 -14.80 27.08 -7.08
CA LYS A 654 -15.82 28.06 -7.53
C LYS A 654 -15.37 28.68 -8.84
N ASP A 655 -16.27 29.36 -9.53
CA ASP A 655 -15.90 30.21 -10.67
C ASP A 655 -15.03 31.36 -10.14
N CYS A 656 -13.87 31.58 -10.76
CA CYS A 656 -12.86 32.52 -10.27
C CYS A 656 -11.97 33.04 -11.40
N LYS A 657 -11.26 34.14 -11.11
CA LYS A 657 -10.22 34.69 -11.98
C LYS A 657 -8.87 34.58 -11.27
N ILE A 658 -7.84 34.13 -11.99
CA ILE A 658 -6.50 33.98 -11.45
C ILE A 658 -5.81 35.34 -11.38
N ASP A 659 -5.38 35.72 -10.20
CA ASP A 659 -4.56 36.91 -9.99
C ASP A 659 -3.07 36.56 -10.20
N LYS A 660 -2.58 35.55 -9.47
CA LYS A 660 -1.17 35.18 -9.50
C LYS A 660 -0.96 33.69 -9.33
N ILE A 661 0.06 33.15 -10.01
CA ILE A 661 0.56 31.78 -9.84
C ILE A 661 1.87 31.83 -9.05
N ASN A 662 1.88 31.28 -7.85
CA ASN A 662 2.99 31.38 -6.89
C ASN A 662 4.04 30.28 -7.05
N VAL A 663 3.83 29.30 -7.94
CA VAL A 663 4.70 28.13 -8.13
C VAL A 663 5.04 27.91 -9.60
N LYS A 664 6.11 27.17 -9.86
CA LYS A 664 6.54 26.76 -11.21
C LYS A 664 6.55 25.25 -11.35
N THR A 665 6.48 24.77 -12.58
CA THR A 665 6.69 23.34 -12.88
C THR A 665 8.08 22.92 -12.44
N GLY A 666 8.13 21.85 -11.64
CA GLY A 666 9.36 21.34 -11.01
C GLY A 666 9.51 21.71 -9.54
N ASP A 667 8.76 22.70 -9.03
CA ASP A 667 8.85 23.13 -7.63
C ASP A 667 8.34 22.03 -6.68
N MET A 668 9.03 21.87 -5.55
CA MET A 668 8.56 21.09 -4.41
C MET A 668 7.72 22.00 -3.52
N VAL A 669 6.51 21.56 -3.19
CA VAL A 669 5.56 22.29 -2.34
C VAL A 669 5.25 21.49 -1.09
N GLU A 670 5.09 22.17 0.03
CA GLU A 670 4.63 21.60 1.29
C GLU A 670 3.11 21.72 1.42
N SER A 671 2.51 20.98 2.35
CA SER A 671 1.08 21.18 2.70
C SER A 671 0.86 22.64 3.12
N SER A 672 -0.23 23.23 2.66
CA SER A 672 -0.60 24.64 2.86
C SER A 672 0.29 25.66 2.13
N THR A 673 1.22 25.25 1.26
CA THR A 673 1.94 26.18 0.36
C THR A 673 0.94 26.87 -0.56
N ALA A 674 0.98 28.21 -0.65
CA ALA A 674 0.15 29.00 -1.55
C ALA A 674 0.52 28.71 -3.02
N LEU A 675 -0.41 28.12 -3.77
CA LEU A 675 -0.22 27.74 -5.16
C LEU A 675 -0.71 28.84 -6.13
N ILE A 676 -1.91 29.34 -5.88
CA ILE A 676 -2.59 30.32 -6.75
C ILE A 676 -3.34 31.31 -5.88
N THR A 677 -3.23 32.59 -6.22
CA THR A 677 -4.04 33.67 -5.63
C THR A 677 -5.15 34.01 -6.62
N LEU A 678 -6.36 34.15 -6.13
CA LEU A 678 -7.57 34.46 -6.90
C LEU A 678 -8.01 35.91 -6.65
N ASN A 679 -8.64 36.51 -7.67
CA ASN A 679 -9.31 37.81 -7.56
C ASN A 679 -10.76 37.64 -7.09
#